data_193f0a5d96c5dc22739361beefd08db9
#
_entry.id   193f0a5d96c5dc22739361beefd08db9
#
_cell.length_a   1.000
_cell.length_b   1.000
_cell.length_c   1.000
_cell.angle_alpha   90.00
_cell.angle_beta   90.00
_cell.angle_gamma   90.00
#
_symmetry.space_group_name_H-M   'P 1'
#
loop_
_entity.id
_entity.type
_entity.pdbx_description
1 polymer ?
#
loop_
_entity_poly.entity_id
_entity_poly.type
_entity_poly.pdbx_seq_one_letter_code
_entity_poly.pdbx_strand_id
1 'polypeptide(L)'
;MLFTFSFNLVDQLLKPKRLAILEAVLIGLVAAFAAVLLKQGVQWLSDWRIKTSLITPAWLLLPCVGFGGGFLAGLLLEQLAPEATGSGVPQVKATLAYVPIELDLRVAVVKLLSSMLTLGSGFVLGRQGPTVQIGAALAAQMSRWVPSSPDHQRQLIAAGAAAGLAAGFDAPIAGVLFVIEELLHDVSSLTLGTAILASFTGGIVSRIIAGPNLSLAIDSSIRSASFSPQEIPFFLVLGILAGIFAALFNRSILTSLRLSRQHLRIGLPLKIGLAGFISGGVIALLPLVFRDTTTLQGFLTTETMNWQITIGAFLVQFLLSVLACSAEAPGGLFIPSLVLGAALGKLVGLIALTVFPTEPIVYALAGMGAFFGAVAKVPITAIVIVFEITINYNLILPLMICAVTAYLVAERLAPGSLYTHLLELKGIFLEPDAINDGLWAKLSAAEVMQTKVETLDSGMTVEEVVRAFSNSHHRGFPVMAQGRLVGIVTQTDLDKVTQRQLPLTALLADIMTPKPITVAPNDTLGRVLYLLSRNRLSRLPVVEHRKLVGIITRSDILQVESDKLRGDDDRIGPQPEPSYLVYQTRSPATGQGRLLLPLSNPQTANALLKLALVIAREFKYEMECLRIVPVARHHSPAETPINTTLSRRLLKRAVQQGASWHIPVHTQIRAAQNIAGAMLETVKERHIDLLLMGWKGSTSTPGRIFGDTVDTAIRQATCDVVLVKMGDNFGFISTATDETAETSVQAALHLRKLNRWLVPMGGGPNAEYAVKLLPALVSLSPNPSIRLCHVYHPSEPRYDAATLEVDAAYLRHRCRGTVEVTSVCAASVIAAVVDMAQKDQCDVIVLGASREGLLQQAIHGNIPEAIARESKCTVILVRKAIA
;
A
#
# COMPACT_ATOMS: atom_id res chain seq x y z
N MET A 1 8.11 43.57 -10.50
CA MET A 1 6.89 42.87 -11.00
C MET A 1 7.14 41.57 -11.77
N LEU A 2 8.26 41.39 -12.46
CA LEU A 2 8.61 40.14 -13.18
C LEU A 2 9.11 38.99 -12.26
N PHE A 3 9.70 39.28 -11.11
CA PHE A 3 10.20 38.28 -10.14
C PHE A 3 9.10 37.67 -9.27
N THR A 4 8.01 38.39 -9.00
CA THR A 4 6.86 37.91 -8.24
C THR A 4 5.95 37.00 -9.07
N PHE A 5 5.97 37.15 -10.42
CA PHE A 5 5.19 36.27 -11.32
C PHE A 5 5.79 34.86 -11.42
N SER A 6 7.13 34.74 -11.33
CA SER A 6 7.83 33.44 -11.42
C SER A 6 7.64 32.60 -10.14
N PHE A 7 7.58 33.21 -8.95
CA PHE A 7 7.39 32.50 -7.69
C PHE A 7 5.97 31.90 -7.58
N ASN A 8 4.95 32.66 -7.97
CA ASN A 8 3.56 32.17 -7.97
C ASN A 8 3.31 31.06 -9.00
N LEU A 9 4.05 31.03 -10.11
CA LEU A 9 3.94 29.96 -11.11
C LEU A 9 4.60 28.66 -10.62
N VAL A 10 5.72 28.77 -9.92
CA VAL A 10 6.43 27.63 -9.32
C VAL A 10 5.60 27.04 -8.18
N ASP A 11 5.03 27.85 -7.29
CA ASP A 11 4.14 27.37 -6.21
C ASP A 11 2.82 26.77 -6.73
N GLN A 12 2.31 27.25 -7.86
CA GLN A 12 1.12 26.65 -8.50
C GLN A 12 1.44 25.34 -9.24
N LEU A 13 2.67 25.17 -9.75
CA LEU A 13 3.14 23.94 -10.40
C LEU A 13 3.49 22.84 -9.37
N LEU A 14 3.90 23.21 -8.17
CA LEU A 14 4.26 22.30 -7.07
C LEU A 14 3.04 21.68 -6.35
N LYS A 15 1.80 21.99 -6.75
CA LYS A 15 0.64 21.26 -6.24
C LYS A 15 0.73 19.78 -6.66
N PRO A 16 0.57 18.82 -5.74
CA PRO A 16 0.84 17.38 -6.01
C PRO A 16 0.13 16.83 -7.26
N LYS A 17 -1.10 17.27 -7.54
CA LYS A 17 -1.83 16.84 -8.74
C LYS A 17 -1.23 17.37 -10.06
N ARG A 18 -0.67 18.58 -10.08
CA ARG A 18 -0.05 19.17 -11.30
C ARG A 18 1.34 18.59 -11.55
N LEU A 19 2.07 18.30 -10.48
CA LEU A 19 3.36 17.63 -10.56
C LEU A 19 3.22 16.24 -11.20
N ALA A 20 2.24 15.43 -10.75
CA ALA A 20 1.95 14.11 -11.31
C ALA A 20 1.61 14.15 -12.82
N ILE A 21 0.89 15.19 -13.28
CA ILE A 21 0.61 15.40 -14.70
C ILE A 21 1.89 15.69 -15.48
N LEU A 22 2.74 16.58 -14.98
CA LEU A 22 4.00 16.93 -15.61
C LEU A 22 4.95 15.72 -15.70
N GLU A 23 5.06 14.96 -14.62
CA GLU A 23 5.85 13.74 -14.57
C GLU A 23 5.35 12.71 -15.58
N ALA A 24 4.03 12.49 -15.68
CA ALA A 24 3.45 11.57 -16.66
C ALA A 24 3.76 11.97 -18.11
N VAL A 25 3.66 13.26 -18.44
CA VAL A 25 4.00 13.78 -19.76
C VAL A 25 5.48 13.60 -20.06
N LEU A 26 6.37 13.94 -19.12
CA LEU A 26 7.82 13.77 -19.27
C LEU A 26 8.20 12.29 -19.46
N ILE A 27 7.62 11.40 -18.66
CA ILE A 27 7.82 9.95 -18.79
C ILE A 27 7.38 9.48 -20.18
N GLY A 28 6.19 9.91 -20.63
CA GLY A 28 5.68 9.59 -21.98
C GLY A 28 6.65 10.03 -23.08
N LEU A 29 7.19 11.23 -22.97
CA LEU A 29 8.12 11.82 -23.94
C LEU A 29 9.45 11.04 -23.98
N VAL A 30 10.04 10.74 -22.81
CA VAL A 30 11.32 10.02 -22.71
C VAL A 30 11.16 8.57 -23.17
N ALA A 31 10.04 7.90 -22.80
CA ALA A 31 9.74 6.55 -23.26
C ALA A 31 9.53 6.49 -24.79
N ALA A 32 8.84 7.48 -25.37
CA ALA A 32 8.67 7.58 -26.82
C ALA A 32 10.01 7.72 -27.55
N PHE A 33 10.88 8.61 -27.05
CA PHE A 33 12.20 8.81 -27.65
C PHE A 33 13.03 7.52 -27.65
N ALA A 34 13.04 6.79 -26.52
CA ALA A 34 13.75 5.51 -26.41
C ALA A 34 13.15 4.43 -27.34
N ALA A 35 11.80 4.39 -27.47
CA ALA A 35 11.12 3.47 -28.38
C ALA A 35 11.43 3.76 -29.84
N VAL A 36 11.51 5.05 -30.23
CA VAL A 36 11.90 5.50 -31.57
C VAL A 36 13.34 5.13 -31.87
N LEU A 37 14.27 5.34 -30.92
CA LEU A 37 15.66 4.92 -31.06
C LEU A 37 15.78 3.41 -31.29
N LEU A 38 15.06 2.61 -30.52
CA LEU A 38 15.02 1.18 -30.69
C LEU A 38 14.47 0.79 -32.06
N LYS A 39 13.38 1.43 -32.51
CA LYS A 39 12.77 1.19 -33.83
C LYS A 39 13.76 1.47 -34.96
N GLN A 40 14.34 2.67 -34.97
CA GLN A 40 15.27 3.10 -36.03
C GLN A 40 16.54 2.25 -36.02
N GLY A 41 17.08 1.93 -34.85
CA GLY A 41 18.27 1.10 -34.75
C GLY A 41 18.07 -0.33 -35.24
N VAL A 42 16.93 -0.94 -34.87
CA VAL A 42 16.55 -2.28 -35.39
C VAL A 42 16.35 -2.23 -36.88
N GLN A 43 15.68 -1.22 -37.42
CA GLN A 43 15.42 -1.09 -38.85
C GLN A 43 16.74 -0.88 -39.64
N TRP A 44 17.61 0.01 -39.15
CA TRP A 44 18.89 0.26 -39.80
C TRP A 44 19.75 -1.02 -39.88
N LEU A 45 19.82 -1.81 -38.82
CA LEU A 45 20.60 -3.05 -38.78
C LEU A 45 19.94 -4.15 -39.65
N SER A 46 18.62 -4.21 -39.67
CA SER A 46 17.85 -5.15 -40.50
C SER A 46 18.01 -4.82 -41.98
N ASP A 47 17.90 -3.53 -42.38
CA ASP A 47 18.10 -3.09 -43.77
C ASP A 47 19.53 -3.38 -44.28
N TRP A 48 20.53 -3.10 -43.41
CA TRP A 48 21.92 -3.41 -43.72
C TRP A 48 22.08 -4.94 -43.94
N ARG A 49 21.53 -5.78 -43.05
CA ARG A 49 21.59 -7.24 -43.13
C ARG A 49 20.93 -7.74 -44.41
N ILE A 50 19.75 -7.25 -44.76
CA ILE A 50 19.01 -7.68 -45.93
C ILE A 50 19.77 -7.23 -47.21
N LYS A 51 20.18 -5.96 -47.32
CA LYS A 51 20.94 -5.46 -48.46
C LYS A 51 22.24 -6.23 -48.69
N THR A 52 22.98 -6.52 -47.61
CA THR A 52 24.24 -7.27 -47.70
C THR A 52 23.98 -8.74 -48.09
N SER A 53 22.85 -9.32 -47.67
CA SER A 53 22.50 -10.69 -48.04
C SER A 53 22.12 -10.87 -49.53
N LEU A 54 21.92 -9.78 -50.28
CA LEU A 54 21.73 -9.80 -51.73
C LEU A 54 23.05 -9.84 -52.48
N ILE A 55 24.12 -9.29 -51.87
CA ILE A 55 25.46 -9.18 -52.47
C ILE A 55 26.32 -10.39 -52.12
N THR A 56 26.19 -10.87 -50.87
CA THR A 56 26.97 -12.00 -50.33
C THR A 56 26.10 -13.25 -50.17
N PRO A 57 26.66 -14.46 -50.14
CA PRO A 57 25.89 -15.68 -49.95
C PRO A 57 25.09 -15.66 -48.66
N ALA A 58 23.77 -15.65 -48.77
CA ALA A 58 22.87 -15.51 -47.63
C ALA A 58 23.04 -16.62 -46.57
N TRP A 59 23.35 -17.84 -47.05
CA TRP A 59 23.57 -19.02 -46.20
C TRP A 59 24.81 -18.89 -45.29
N LEU A 60 25.77 -18.03 -45.61
CA LEU A 60 26.92 -17.74 -44.77
C LEU A 60 26.72 -16.46 -43.96
N LEU A 61 26.22 -15.39 -44.59
CA LEU A 61 26.09 -14.09 -43.96
C LEU A 61 25.07 -14.10 -42.81
N LEU A 62 23.86 -14.66 -43.07
CA LEU A 62 22.78 -14.56 -42.08
C LEU A 62 23.06 -15.36 -40.78
N PRO A 63 23.63 -16.57 -40.79
CA PRO A 63 24.08 -17.24 -39.60
C PRO A 63 25.20 -16.50 -38.84
N CYS A 64 26.19 -15.96 -39.58
CA CYS A 64 27.28 -15.21 -38.96
C CYS A 64 26.81 -13.91 -38.30
N VAL A 65 25.92 -13.15 -38.94
CA VAL A 65 25.32 -11.95 -38.34
C VAL A 65 24.46 -12.30 -37.16
N GLY A 66 23.66 -13.37 -37.25
CA GLY A 66 22.85 -13.87 -36.14
C GLY A 66 23.69 -14.28 -34.91
N PHE A 67 24.79 -15.01 -35.18
CA PHE A 67 25.75 -15.35 -34.12
C PHE A 67 26.41 -14.14 -33.49
N GLY A 68 26.97 -13.25 -34.29
CA GLY A 68 27.70 -12.06 -33.83
C GLY A 68 26.81 -11.11 -33.03
N GLY A 69 25.61 -10.80 -33.57
CA GLY A 69 24.64 -9.95 -32.86
C GLY A 69 24.14 -10.58 -31.57
N GLY A 70 23.83 -11.89 -31.60
CA GLY A 70 23.41 -12.62 -30.38
C GLY A 70 24.51 -12.75 -29.35
N PHE A 71 25.76 -13.00 -29.75
CA PHE A 71 26.89 -13.10 -28.83
C PHE A 71 27.18 -11.76 -28.14
N LEU A 72 27.23 -10.66 -28.93
CA LEU A 72 27.42 -9.32 -28.37
C LEU A 72 26.29 -8.90 -27.44
N ALA A 73 25.04 -9.18 -27.78
CA ALA A 73 23.90 -8.92 -26.92
C ALA A 73 24.00 -9.71 -25.58
N GLY A 74 24.39 -10.99 -25.69
CA GLY A 74 24.60 -11.82 -24.52
C GLY A 74 25.71 -11.33 -23.58
N LEU A 75 26.80 -10.83 -24.16
CA LEU A 75 27.92 -10.26 -23.43
C LEU A 75 27.51 -8.98 -22.67
N LEU A 76 26.76 -8.09 -23.31
CA LEU A 76 26.23 -6.89 -22.68
C LEU A 76 25.31 -7.25 -21.50
N LEU A 77 24.46 -8.26 -21.65
CA LEU A 77 23.55 -8.71 -20.61
C LEU A 77 24.28 -9.34 -19.42
N GLU A 78 25.22 -10.24 -19.68
CA GLU A 78 25.92 -10.96 -18.62
C GLU A 78 26.82 -10.04 -17.80
N GLN A 79 27.54 -9.10 -18.45
CA GLN A 79 28.50 -8.23 -17.78
C GLN A 79 27.89 -6.98 -17.16
N LEU A 80 26.89 -6.39 -17.82
CA LEU A 80 26.39 -5.07 -17.43
C LEU A 80 25.03 -5.10 -16.72
N ALA A 81 24.04 -5.86 -17.19
CA ALA A 81 22.70 -5.87 -16.59
C ALA A 81 21.97 -7.21 -16.82
N PRO A 82 22.17 -8.23 -15.95
CA PRO A 82 21.46 -9.50 -16.03
C PRO A 82 19.93 -9.36 -15.95
N GLU A 83 19.42 -8.30 -15.33
CA GLU A 83 18.00 -7.97 -15.20
C GLU A 83 17.35 -7.64 -16.54
N ALA A 84 18.14 -7.26 -17.56
CA ALA A 84 17.65 -6.96 -18.89
C ALA A 84 17.43 -8.22 -19.77
N THR A 85 17.65 -9.44 -19.26
CA THR A 85 17.48 -10.69 -20.01
C THR A 85 16.03 -11.01 -20.37
N GLY A 86 15.79 -11.64 -21.54
CA GLY A 86 14.49 -12.11 -22.00
C GLY A 86 13.53 -11.01 -22.45
N SER A 87 12.21 -11.19 -22.22
CA SER A 87 11.16 -10.28 -22.71
C SER A 87 11.17 -8.89 -22.06
N GLY A 88 11.45 -8.78 -20.76
CA GLY A 88 11.35 -7.53 -20.01
C GLY A 88 10.03 -7.32 -19.27
N VAL A 89 8.93 -7.83 -19.82
CA VAL A 89 7.59 -7.73 -19.18
C VAL A 89 7.54 -8.43 -17.81
N PRO A 90 8.09 -9.65 -17.63
CA PRO A 90 8.11 -10.30 -16.33
C PRO A 90 8.83 -9.47 -15.27
N GLN A 91 9.94 -8.84 -15.60
CA GLN A 91 10.70 -8.02 -14.65
C GLN A 91 9.90 -6.79 -14.20
N VAL A 92 9.20 -6.12 -15.10
CA VAL A 92 8.33 -5.00 -14.78
C VAL A 92 7.16 -5.45 -13.91
N LYS A 93 6.53 -6.59 -14.25
CA LYS A 93 5.45 -7.19 -13.45
C LYS A 93 5.90 -7.48 -12.02
N ALA A 94 7.09 -8.07 -11.87
CA ALA A 94 7.65 -8.36 -10.55
C ALA A 94 7.97 -7.08 -9.75
N THR A 95 8.53 -6.04 -10.40
CA THR A 95 8.79 -4.75 -9.73
C THR A 95 7.49 -4.08 -9.27
N LEU A 96 6.44 -4.11 -10.09
CA LEU A 96 5.11 -3.60 -9.75
C LEU A 96 4.43 -4.42 -8.64
N ALA A 97 4.79 -5.70 -8.49
CA ALA A 97 4.41 -6.57 -7.37
C ALA A 97 5.42 -6.48 -6.19
N TYR A 98 6.19 -5.39 -6.10
CA TYR A 98 7.15 -5.10 -5.03
C TYR A 98 8.31 -6.07 -4.88
N VAL A 99 8.56 -6.94 -5.86
CA VAL A 99 9.80 -7.71 -5.89
C VAL A 99 10.94 -6.76 -6.27
N PRO A 100 12.03 -6.66 -5.49
CA PRO A 100 13.11 -5.69 -5.71
C PRO A 100 14.00 -6.12 -6.89
N ILE A 101 13.50 -5.92 -8.10
CA ILE A 101 14.28 -6.00 -9.33
C ILE A 101 14.77 -4.59 -9.65
N GLU A 102 16.06 -4.45 -9.86
CA GLU A 102 16.64 -3.14 -10.19
C GLU A 102 16.18 -2.72 -11.59
N LEU A 103 15.42 -1.62 -11.62
CA LEU A 103 15.08 -0.88 -12.83
C LEU A 103 15.76 0.48 -12.72
N ASP A 104 16.83 0.68 -13.51
CA ASP A 104 17.62 1.91 -13.54
C ASP A 104 18.01 2.28 -14.98
N LEU A 105 18.70 3.40 -15.13
CA LEU A 105 19.17 3.86 -16.43
C LEU A 105 20.11 2.84 -17.11
N ARG A 106 20.91 2.11 -16.33
CA ARG A 106 21.81 1.07 -16.82
C ARG A 106 21.01 -0.06 -17.48
N VAL A 107 19.96 -0.54 -16.83
CA VAL A 107 19.06 -1.56 -17.37
C VAL A 107 18.36 -1.07 -18.64
N ALA A 108 17.90 0.19 -18.67
CA ALA A 108 17.25 0.76 -19.84
C ALA A 108 18.20 0.80 -21.05
N VAL A 109 19.45 1.29 -20.88
CA VAL A 109 20.43 1.39 -21.95
C VAL A 109 20.89 0.00 -22.44
N VAL A 110 21.20 -0.90 -21.52
CA VAL A 110 21.61 -2.28 -21.87
C VAL A 110 20.48 -3.01 -22.59
N LYS A 111 19.24 -2.85 -22.14
CA LYS A 111 18.06 -3.42 -22.83
C LYS A 111 17.89 -2.87 -24.23
N LEU A 112 18.03 -1.57 -24.40
CA LEU A 112 17.93 -0.92 -25.72
C LEU A 112 18.97 -1.48 -26.66
N LEU A 113 20.24 -1.47 -26.28
CA LEU A 113 21.36 -1.91 -27.16
C LEU A 113 21.30 -3.40 -27.46
N SER A 114 21.07 -4.25 -26.45
CA SER A 114 20.99 -5.70 -26.62
C SER A 114 19.81 -6.10 -27.50
N SER A 115 18.65 -5.42 -27.35
CA SER A 115 17.48 -5.68 -28.20
C SER A 115 17.67 -5.19 -29.63
N MET A 116 18.37 -4.06 -29.84
CA MET A 116 18.77 -3.64 -31.20
C MET A 116 19.63 -4.69 -31.89
N LEU A 117 20.62 -5.22 -31.19
CA LEU A 117 21.50 -6.25 -31.73
C LEU A 117 20.75 -7.56 -32.05
N THR A 118 19.93 -8.07 -31.17
CA THR A 118 19.19 -9.32 -31.41
C THR A 118 18.16 -9.18 -32.52
N LEU A 119 17.27 -8.18 -32.43
CA LEU A 119 16.20 -8.00 -33.40
C LEU A 119 16.75 -7.66 -34.78
N GLY A 120 17.73 -6.77 -34.87
CA GLY A 120 18.37 -6.38 -36.12
C GLY A 120 19.17 -7.50 -36.79
N SER A 121 19.77 -8.39 -35.98
CA SER A 121 20.49 -9.58 -36.53
C SER A 121 19.56 -10.71 -36.98
N GLY A 122 18.24 -10.60 -36.81
CA GLY A 122 17.26 -11.51 -37.41
C GLY A 122 16.63 -12.51 -36.45
N PHE A 123 16.64 -12.28 -35.13
CA PHE A 123 15.85 -13.07 -34.20
C PHE A 123 14.36 -12.83 -34.38
N VAL A 124 13.59 -13.91 -34.30
CA VAL A 124 12.13 -13.90 -34.44
C VAL A 124 11.50 -13.50 -33.11
N LEU A 125 11.69 -12.24 -32.73
CA LEU A 125 11.18 -11.64 -31.49
C LEU A 125 10.61 -10.24 -31.79
N GLY A 126 9.87 -9.68 -30.85
CA GLY A 126 9.27 -8.34 -30.96
C GLY A 126 9.98 -7.30 -30.09
N ARG A 127 9.87 -6.02 -30.48
CA ARG A 127 10.43 -4.87 -29.76
C ARG A 127 9.58 -4.41 -28.59
N GLN A 128 8.31 -4.81 -28.52
CA GLN A 128 7.33 -4.27 -27.55
C GLN A 128 7.64 -4.66 -26.10
N GLY A 129 8.10 -5.89 -25.84
CA GLY A 129 8.55 -6.28 -24.51
C GLY A 129 9.72 -5.43 -24.01
N PRO A 130 10.78 -5.27 -24.81
CA PRO A 130 11.85 -4.31 -24.51
C PRO A 130 11.39 -2.88 -24.26
N THR A 131 10.48 -2.31 -25.07
CA THR A 131 10.00 -0.93 -24.86
C THR A 131 9.26 -0.76 -23.55
N VAL A 132 8.49 -1.78 -23.10
CA VAL A 132 7.85 -1.80 -21.78
C VAL A 132 8.88 -1.73 -20.66
N GLN A 133 9.95 -2.53 -20.73
CA GLN A 133 10.99 -2.53 -19.70
C GLN A 133 11.82 -1.24 -19.73
N ILE A 134 12.15 -0.72 -20.90
CA ILE A 134 12.89 0.54 -21.05
C ILE A 134 12.07 1.70 -20.47
N GLY A 135 10.79 1.81 -20.84
CA GLY A 135 9.88 2.85 -20.34
C GLY A 135 9.73 2.79 -18.81
N ALA A 136 9.53 1.58 -18.27
CA ALA A 136 9.46 1.36 -16.83
C ALA A 136 10.77 1.73 -16.08
N ALA A 137 11.93 1.37 -16.65
CA ALA A 137 13.24 1.66 -16.05
C ALA A 137 13.57 3.17 -16.09
N LEU A 138 13.22 3.86 -17.18
CA LEU A 138 13.39 5.31 -17.28
C LEU A 138 12.47 6.04 -16.27
N ALA A 139 11.22 5.61 -16.12
CA ALA A 139 10.31 6.14 -15.12
C ALA A 139 10.80 5.88 -13.69
N ALA A 140 11.30 4.67 -13.42
CA ALA A 140 11.92 4.34 -12.14
C ALA A 140 13.14 5.21 -11.83
N GLN A 141 13.97 5.52 -12.83
CA GLN A 141 15.10 6.43 -12.67
C GLN A 141 14.64 7.87 -12.38
N MET A 142 13.62 8.35 -13.09
CA MET A 142 13.05 9.69 -12.86
C MET A 142 12.46 9.83 -11.47
N SER A 143 11.76 8.80 -10.98
CA SER A 143 11.19 8.79 -9.63
C SER A 143 12.24 8.86 -8.51
N ARG A 144 13.48 8.43 -8.78
CA ARG A 144 14.61 8.56 -7.82
C ARG A 144 15.15 9.99 -7.69
N TRP A 145 14.93 10.83 -8.69
CA TRP A 145 15.37 12.23 -8.66
C TRP A 145 14.40 13.12 -7.87
N VAL A 146 13.13 12.70 -7.76
CA VAL A 146 12.12 13.39 -6.97
C VAL A 146 11.76 12.49 -5.78
N PRO A 147 12.02 12.90 -4.52
CA PRO A 147 11.64 12.13 -3.34
C PRO A 147 10.14 11.86 -3.35
N SER A 148 9.74 10.62 -3.53
CA SER A 148 8.34 10.22 -3.66
C SER A 148 8.04 8.95 -2.85
N SER A 149 6.77 8.78 -2.47
CA SER A 149 6.33 7.57 -1.77
C SER A 149 6.49 6.32 -2.66
N PRO A 150 6.63 5.13 -2.07
CA PRO A 150 6.70 3.87 -2.83
C PRO A 150 5.52 3.66 -3.78
N ASP A 151 4.31 4.05 -3.38
CA ASP A 151 3.11 3.99 -4.23
C ASP A 151 3.20 4.93 -5.43
N HIS A 152 3.74 6.13 -5.24
CA HIS A 152 3.97 7.07 -6.34
C HIS A 152 5.02 6.54 -7.32
N GLN A 153 6.10 5.95 -6.83
CA GLN A 153 7.10 5.28 -7.68
C GLN A 153 6.48 4.16 -8.52
N ARG A 154 5.64 3.32 -7.90
CA ARG A 154 4.89 2.26 -8.60
C ARG A 154 4.00 2.83 -9.70
N GLN A 155 3.28 3.92 -9.44
CA GLN A 155 2.45 4.61 -10.43
C GLN A 155 3.27 5.12 -11.61
N LEU A 156 4.43 5.73 -11.36
CA LEU A 156 5.31 6.23 -12.40
C LEU A 156 5.91 5.10 -13.25
N ILE A 157 6.32 3.99 -12.62
CA ILE A 157 6.82 2.79 -13.31
C ILE A 157 5.73 2.20 -14.22
N ALA A 158 4.49 2.10 -13.72
CA ALA A 158 3.34 1.65 -14.50
C ALA A 158 3.03 2.59 -15.67
N ALA A 159 3.10 3.91 -15.45
CA ALA A 159 2.95 4.91 -16.50
C ALA A 159 4.04 4.80 -17.57
N GLY A 160 5.31 4.56 -17.17
CA GLY A 160 6.42 4.33 -18.08
C GLY A 160 6.27 3.06 -18.90
N ALA A 161 5.77 1.97 -18.29
CA ALA A 161 5.46 0.72 -18.99
C ALA A 161 4.35 0.93 -20.05
N ALA A 162 3.27 1.64 -19.69
CA ALA A 162 2.17 1.99 -20.60
C ALA A 162 2.66 2.84 -21.78
N ALA A 163 3.46 3.87 -21.50
CA ALA A 163 4.05 4.74 -22.53
C ALA A 163 4.99 3.99 -23.47
N GLY A 164 5.82 3.09 -22.92
CA GLY A 164 6.72 2.24 -23.69
C GLY A 164 5.98 1.31 -24.65
N LEU A 165 4.87 0.69 -24.20
CA LEU A 165 4.03 -0.14 -25.07
C LEU A 165 3.31 0.68 -26.13
N ALA A 166 2.71 1.82 -25.71
CA ALA A 166 2.02 2.73 -26.61
C ALA A 166 2.92 3.23 -27.74
N ALA A 167 4.16 3.64 -27.41
CA ALA A 167 5.13 4.08 -28.40
C ALA A 167 5.62 2.93 -29.31
N GLY A 168 5.62 1.69 -28.78
CA GLY A 168 6.00 0.49 -29.53
C GLY A 168 4.98 0.05 -30.58
N PHE A 169 3.69 0.29 -30.35
CA PHE A 169 2.58 -0.13 -31.21
C PHE A 169 1.83 1.02 -31.89
N ASP A 170 2.02 2.28 -31.51
CA ASP A 170 1.16 3.45 -31.80
C ASP A 170 -0.28 3.26 -31.28
N ALA A 171 -0.43 2.54 -30.18
CA ALA A 171 -1.69 2.11 -29.58
C ALA A 171 -1.81 2.58 -28.12
N PRO A 172 -2.19 3.86 -27.89
CA PRO A 172 -2.23 4.43 -26.54
C PRO A 172 -3.21 3.75 -25.60
N ILE A 173 -4.41 3.38 -26.08
CA ILE A 173 -5.45 2.75 -25.24
C ILE A 173 -4.98 1.34 -24.83
N ALA A 174 -4.45 0.60 -25.79
CA ALA A 174 -3.91 -0.73 -25.52
C ALA A 174 -2.75 -0.71 -24.53
N GLY A 175 -1.90 0.33 -24.55
CA GLY A 175 -0.83 0.51 -23.57
C GLY A 175 -1.33 0.61 -22.14
N VAL A 176 -2.39 1.37 -21.90
CA VAL A 176 -3.04 1.50 -20.60
C VAL A 176 -3.68 0.18 -20.17
N LEU A 177 -4.47 -0.43 -21.07
CA LEU A 177 -5.18 -1.68 -20.78
C LEU A 177 -4.21 -2.84 -20.45
N PHE A 178 -3.09 -2.93 -21.14
CA PHE A 178 -2.07 -3.95 -20.85
C PHE A 178 -1.49 -3.80 -19.44
N VAL A 179 -1.25 -2.57 -19.00
CA VAL A 179 -0.77 -2.33 -17.64
C VAL A 179 -1.79 -2.75 -16.60
N ILE A 180 -3.08 -2.50 -16.84
CA ILE A 180 -4.16 -2.89 -15.94
C ILE A 180 -4.36 -4.41 -15.95
N GLU A 181 -4.47 -5.00 -17.15
CA GLU A 181 -4.88 -6.41 -17.33
C GLU A 181 -3.76 -7.39 -17.00
N GLU A 182 -2.48 -7.08 -17.35
CA GLU A 182 -1.35 -7.98 -17.14
C GLU A 182 -0.42 -7.59 -15.99
N LEU A 183 -0.18 -6.28 -15.78
CA LEU A 183 0.87 -5.86 -14.86
C LEU A 183 0.37 -5.57 -13.44
N LEU A 184 -0.77 -4.91 -13.30
CA LEU A 184 -1.25 -4.43 -11.99
C LEU A 184 -2.38 -5.27 -11.41
N HIS A 185 -3.28 -5.81 -12.23
CA HIS A 185 -4.54 -6.46 -11.83
C HIS A 185 -5.42 -5.61 -10.89
N ASP A 186 -5.14 -4.31 -10.76
CA ASP A 186 -5.83 -3.35 -9.89
C ASP A 186 -6.06 -2.03 -10.61
N VAL A 187 -7.22 -1.40 -10.37
CA VAL A 187 -7.66 -0.14 -11.01
C VAL A 187 -7.74 0.96 -9.97
N SER A 188 -6.61 1.55 -9.62
CA SER A 188 -6.59 2.78 -8.84
C SER A 188 -6.79 4.00 -9.74
N SER A 189 -7.67 4.92 -9.36
CA SER A 189 -8.00 6.13 -10.15
C SER A 189 -6.79 7.04 -10.42
N LEU A 190 -5.82 7.10 -9.51
CA LEU A 190 -4.59 7.88 -9.67
C LEU A 190 -3.61 7.21 -10.64
N THR A 191 -3.43 5.90 -10.53
CA THR A 191 -2.56 5.12 -11.44
C THR A 191 -3.11 5.14 -12.86
N LEU A 192 -4.43 5.05 -13.02
CA LEU A 192 -5.08 5.13 -14.31
C LEU A 192 -4.84 6.48 -15.00
N GLY A 193 -4.99 7.59 -14.27
CA GLY A 193 -4.81 8.94 -14.83
C GLY A 193 -3.38 9.20 -15.34
N THR A 194 -2.36 8.84 -14.57
CA THR A 194 -0.95 9.00 -14.97
C THR A 194 -0.57 8.06 -16.12
N ALA A 195 -1.06 6.82 -16.11
CA ALA A 195 -0.83 5.87 -17.19
C ALA A 195 -1.47 6.31 -18.51
N ILE A 196 -2.69 6.86 -18.48
CA ILE A 196 -3.38 7.41 -19.67
C ILE A 196 -2.55 8.56 -20.27
N LEU A 197 -2.17 9.54 -19.46
CA LEU A 197 -1.41 10.70 -19.93
C LEU A 197 -0.04 10.31 -20.51
N ALA A 198 0.69 9.44 -19.83
CA ALA A 198 1.99 8.98 -20.30
C ALA A 198 1.87 8.14 -21.57
N SER A 199 0.89 7.25 -21.64
CA SER A 199 0.61 6.39 -22.81
C SER A 199 0.23 7.23 -24.02
N PHE A 200 -0.69 8.19 -23.84
CA PHE A 200 -1.14 9.07 -24.91
C PHE A 200 0.01 9.94 -25.44
N THR A 201 0.79 10.55 -24.52
CA THR A 201 1.98 11.33 -24.90
C THR A 201 3.00 10.45 -25.61
N GLY A 202 3.26 9.24 -25.11
CA GLY A 202 4.20 8.29 -25.69
C GLY A 202 3.83 7.87 -27.10
N GLY A 203 2.56 7.51 -27.32
CA GLY A 203 2.06 7.11 -28.64
C GLY A 203 2.07 8.25 -29.66
N ILE A 204 1.60 9.46 -29.27
CA ILE A 204 1.58 10.63 -30.17
C ILE A 204 2.99 11.04 -30.55
N VAL A 205 3.90 11.19 -29.59
CA VAL A 205 5.27 11.63 -29.85
C VAL A 205 6.00 10.61 -30.71
N SER A 206 5.86 9.30 -30.44
CA SER A 206 6.42 8.24 -31.30
C SER A 206 5.94 8.38 -32.73
N ARG A 207 4.64 8.59 -32.94
CA ARG A 207 4.03 8.73 -34.25
C ARG A 207 4.48 9.99 -35.01
N ILE A 208 4.69 11.09 -34.31
CA ILE A 208 5.17 12.34 -34.90
C ILE A 208 6.63 12.20 -35.36
N ILE A 209 7.50 11.57 -34.56
CA ILE A 209 8.96 11.50 -34.86
C ILE A 209 9.26 10.39 -35.87
N ALA A 210 8.66 9.21 -35.72
CA ALA A 210 9.03 8.02 -36.48
C ALA A 210 8.01 7.61 -37.57
N GLY A 211 6.92 8.36 -37.69
CA GLY A 211 5.78 7.98 -38.51
C GLY A 211 5.00 6.79 -37.91
N PRO A 212 3.94 6.33 -38.58
CA PRO A 212 3.14 5.22 -38.09
C PRO A 212 3.96 3.92 -38.03
N ASN A 213 3.91 3.21 -36.89
CA ASN A 213 4.73 2.03 -36.63
C ASN A 213 4.27 0.77 -37.37
N LEU A 214 2.97 0.61 -37.46
CA LEU A 214 2.29 -0.38 -38.25
C LEU A 214 1.38 0.37 -39.24
N SER A 215 1.96 1.10 -40.20
CA SER A 215 1.18 1.27 -41.39
C SER A 215 1.09 -0.13 -42.01
N LEU A 216 0.12 -0.92 -41.56
CA LEU A 216 -0.61 -1.67 -42.53
C LEU A 216 -1.01 -0.60 -43.51
N ALA A 217 -0.34 -0.59 -44.69
CA ALA A 217 -0.89 0.10 -45.84
C ALA A 217 -2.28 -0.50 -45.95
N ILE A 218 -3.25 0.23 -45.35
CA ILE A 218 -4.61 -0.25 -45.20
C ILE A 218 -5.14 -0.19 -46.60
N ASP A 219 -4.94 -1.32 -47.32
CA ASP A 219 -5.65 -1.54 -48.57
C ASP A 219 -7.13 -1.24 -48.33
N SER A 220 -7.74 -0.59 -49.30
CA SER A 220 -9.18 -0.32 -49.28
C SER A 220 -10.00 -1.56 -48.87
N SER A 221 -9.50 -2.77 -49.15
CA SER A 221 -10.03 -4.07 -48.70
C SER A 221 -10.16 -4.22 -47.18
N ILE A 222 -9.21 -3.74 -46.34
CA ILE A 222 -9.35 -3.86 -44.86
C ILE A 222 -10.40 -2.91 -44.32
N ARG A 223 -10.60 -1.77 -44.96
CA ARG A 223 -11.62 -0.78 -44.56
C ARG A 223 -13.04 -1.19 -44.94
N SER A 224 -13.19 -1.95 -46.02
CA SER A 224 -14.47 -2.46 -46.53
C SER A 224 -14.84 -3.82 -45.94
N ALA A 225 -13.93 -4.47 -45.20
CA ALA A 225 -14.16 -5.78 -44.62
C ALA A 225 -15.42 -5.77 -43.72
N SER A 226 -16.41 -6.56 -44.09
CA SER A 226 -17.69 -6.70 -43.42
C SER A 226 -17.80 -8.09 -42.78
N PHE A 227 -18.44 -8.14 -41.62
CA PHE A 227 -18.70 -9.39 -40.90
C PHE A 227 -20.14 -9.84 -41.18
N SER A 228 -20.29 -11.13 -41.46
CA SER A 228 -21.61 -11.78 -41.60
C SER A 228 -21.88 -12.69 -40.39
N PRO A 229 -23.08 -12.67 -39.77
CA PRO A 229 -23.43 -13.59 -38.68
C PRO A 229 -23.27 -15.08 -39.02
N GLN A 230 -23.33 -15.43 -40.29
CA GLN A 230 -23.14 -16.81 -40.76
C GLN A 230 -21.72 -17.30 -40.57
N GLU A 231 -20.75 -16.42 -40.43
CA GLU A 231 -19.32 -16.73 -40.22
C GLU A 231 -18.98 -17.03 -38.75
N ILE A 232 -19.89 -16.81 -37.78
CA ILE A 232 -19.67 -17.03 -36.35
C ILE A 232 -19.08 -18.41 -36.04
N PRO A 233 -19.56 -19.53 -36.62
CA PRO A 233 -18.99 -20.85 -36.34
C PRO A 233 -17.51 -20.94 -36.68
N PHE A 234 -17.07 -20.32 -37.77
CA PHE A 234 -15.67 -20.32 -38.18
C PHE A 234 -14.80 -19.49 -37.22
N PHE A 235 -15.30 -18.38 -36.70
CA PHE A 235 -14.59 -17.60 -35.68
C PHE A 235 -14.50 -18.36 -34.37
N LEU A 236 -15.51 -19.13 -33.98
CA LEU A 236 -15.44 -20.02 -32.81
C LEU A 236 -14.39 -21.11 -33.01
N VAL A 237 -14.36 -21.77 -34.18
CA VAL A 237 -13.33 -22.76 -34.51
C VAL A 237 -11.93 -22.13 -34.48
N LEU A 238 -11.76 -20.93 -35.06
CA LEU A 238 -10.51 -20.19 -34.98
C LEU A 238 -10.08 -19.90 -33.56
N GLY A 239 -11.03 -19.46 -32.71
CA GLY A 239 -10.78 -19.22 -31.29
C GLY A 239 -10.32 -20.48 -30.54
N ILE A 240 -10.99 -21.64 -30.77
CA ILE A 240 -10.60 -22.91 -30.16
C ILE A 240 -9.18 -23.32 -30.61
N LEU A 241 -8.90 -23.28 -31.92
CA LEU A 241 -7.58 -23.60 -32.44
C LEU A 241 -6.50 -22.65 -31.91
N ALA A 242 -6.77 -21.35 -31.90
CA ALA A 242 -5.85 -20.35 -31.35
C ALA A 242 -5.56 -20.62 -29.86
N GLY A 243 -6.57 -20.98 -29.07
CA GLY A 243 -6.40 -21.33 -27.67
C GLY A 243 -5.55 -22.58 -27.43
N ILE A 244 -5.76 -23.63 -28.24
CA ILE A 244 -4.96 -24.88 -28.18
C ILE A 244 -3.50 -24.60 -28.56
N PHE A 245 -3.27 -23.94 -29.70
CA PHE A 245 -1.91 -23.65 -30.15
C PHE A 245 -1.19 -22.64 -29.26
N ALA A 246 -1.89 -21.69 -28.66
CA ALA A 246 -1.32 -20.76 -27.67
C ALA A 246 -0.87 -21.49 -26.40
N ALA A 247 -1.70 -22.42 -25.89
CA ALA A 247 -1.32 -23.27 -24.76
C ALA A 247 -0.11 -24.17 -25.09
N LEU A 248 -0.07 -24.74 -26.30
CA LEU A 248 1.08 -25.50 -26.78
C LEU A 248 2.35 -24.63 -26.88
N PHE A 249 2.23 -23.41 -27.38
CA PHE A 249 3.31 -22.44 -27.48
C PHE A 249 3.88 -22.08 -26.10
N ASN A 250 3.04 -21.75 -25.15
CA ASN A 250 3.44 -21.47 -23.77
C ASN A 250 4.16 -22.66 -23.12
N ARG A 251 3.61 -23.86 -23.25
CA ARG A 251 4.25 -25.09 -22.77
C ARG A 251 5.60 -25.36 -23.43
N SER A 252 5.70 -25.15 -24.74
CA SER A 252 6.95 -25.36 -25.51
C SER A 252 8.04 -24.40 -25.03
N ILE A 253 7.72 -23.11 -24.83
CA ILE A 253 8.66 -22.11 -24.30
C ILE A 253 9.14 -22.51 -22.92
N LEU A 254 8.22 -22.81 -21.99
CA LEU A 254 8.58 -23.14 -20.61
C LEU A 254 9.41 -24.42 -20.53
N THR A 255 9.06 -25.45 -21.31
CA THR A 255 9.79 -26.71 -21.32
C THR A 255 11.18 -26.54 -21.96
N SER A 256 11.28 -25.84 -23.09
CA SER A 256 12.57 -25.60 -23.75
C SER A 256 13.51 -24.76 -22.91
N LEU A 257 12.97 -23.78 -22.18
CA LEU A 257 13.74 -22.94 -21.24
C LEU A 257 14.26 -23.75 -20.04
N ARG A 258 13.41 -24.65 -19.46
CA ARG A 258 13.84 -25.57 -18.38
C ARG A 258 14.94 -26.50 -18.89
N LEU A 259 14.76 -27.10 -20.04
CA LEU A 259 15.72 -28.03 -20.67
C LEU A 259 17.05 -27.31 -20.96
N SER A 260 16.98 -26.09 -21.50
CA SER A 260 18.14 -25.25 -21.79
C SER A 260 18.92 -24.93 -20.51
N ARG A 261 18.27 -24.60 -19.40
CA ARG A 261 18.92 -24.32 -18.10
C ARG A 261 19.53 -25.57 -17.46
N GLN A 262 18.92 -26.74 -17.65
CA GLN A 262 19.39 -27.99 -17.02
C GLN A 262 20.57 -28.61 -17.77
N HIS A 263 20.55 -28.60 -19.13
CA HIS A 263 21.52 -29.32 -19.95
C HIS A 263 22.61 -28.41 -20.56
N LEU A 264 22.29 -27.15 -20.87
CA LEU A 264 23.24 -26.24 -21.50
C LEU A 264 23.92 -25.37 -20.43
N ARG A 265 25.02 -25.87 -19.86
CA ARG A 265 25.84 -25.12 -18.88
C ARG A 265 26.86 -24.20 -19.54
N ILE A 266 26.47 -23.51 -20.61
CA ILE A 266 27.31 -22.54 -21.35
C ILE A 266 26.91 -21.11 -20.94
N GLY A 267 27.84 -20.15 -21.04
CA GLY A 267 27.60 -18.75 -20.77
C GLY A 267 26.50 -18.14 -21.65
N LEU A 268 25.83 -17.13 -21.15
CA LEU A 268 24.74 -16.46 -21.84
C LEU A 268 25.10 -15.95 -23.25
N PRO A 269 26.32 -15.39 -23.51
CA PRO A 269 26.73 -14.93 -24.83
C PRO A 269 26.75 -16.03 -25.87
N LEU A 270 27.31 -17.19 -25.54
CA LEU A 270 27.40 -18.31 -26.44
C LEU A 270 26.04 -18.92 -26.73
N LYS A 271 25.18 -18.96 -25.72
CA LYS A 271 23.81 -19.48 -25.81
C LYS A 271 22.94 -18.66 -26.75
N ILE A 272 22.97 -17.33 -26.64
CA ILE A 272 22.24 -16.43 -27.53
C ILE A 272 22.89 -16.43 -28.91
N GLY A 273 24.23 -16.45 -29.01
CA GLY A 273 24.95 -16.54 -30.29
C GLY A 273 24.57 -17.78 -31.09
N LEU A 274 24.57 -18.97 -30.48
CA LEU A 274 24.15 -20.20 -31.12
C LEU A 274 22.70 -20.18 -31.60
N ALA A 275 21.78 -19.65 -30.78
CA ALA A 275 20.40 -19.47 -31.20
C ALA A 275 20.27 -18.55 -32.41
N GLY A 276 21.07 -17.46 -32.45
CA GLY A 276 21.17 -16.56 -33.61
C GLY A 276 21.74 -17.22 -34.83
N PHE A 277 22.76 -18.07 -34.68
CA PHE A 277 23.33 -18.86 -35.78
C PHE A 277 22.29 -19.78 -36.44
N ILE A 278 21.55 -20.54 -35.62
CA ILE A 278 20.48 -21.43 -36.08
C ILE A 278 19.33 -20.62 -36.72
N SER A 279 18.89 -19.53 -36.09
CA SER A 279 17.86 -18.65 -36.68
C SER A 279 18.29 -18.08 -38.03
N GLY A 280 19.50 -17.55 -38.11
CA GLY A 280 20.04 -17.03 -39.36
C GLY A 280 20.14 -18.09 -40.45
N GLY A 281 20.54 -19.32 -40.09
CA GLY A 281 20.61 -20.45 -41.03
C GLY A 281 19.24 -20.86 -41.58
N VAL A 282 18.23 -20.94 -40.74
CA VAL A 282 16.86 -21.24 -41.17
C VAL A 282 16.30 -20.13 -42.05
N ILE A 283 16.50 -18.87 -41.67
CA ILE A 283 16.02 -17.70 -42.42
C ILE A 283 16.71 -17.61 -43.80
N ALA A 284 17.97 -18.03 -43.91
CA ALA A 284 18.69 -18.05 -45.19
C ALA A 284 18.07 -19.01 -46.23
N LEU A 285 17.41 -20.07 -45.75
CA LEU A 285 16.71 -21.05 -46.59
C LEU A 285 15.32 -20.61 -47.04
N LEU A 286 14.76 -19.56 -46.38
CA LEU A 286 13.41 -19.04 -46.67
C LEU A 286 13.43 -18.12 -47.91
N PRO A 287 12.29 -18.02 -48.63
CA PRO A 287 12.10 -17.03 -49.69
C PRO A 287 12.37 -15.61 -49.20
N LEU A 288 12.79 -14.71 -50.10
CA LEU A 288 13.16 -13.31 -49.78
C LEU A 288 12.09 -12.57 -48.96
N VAL A 289 10.79 -12.80 -49.25
CA VAL A 289 9.64 -12.20 -48.56
C VAL A 289 9.64 -12.51 -47.06
N PHE A 290 10.18 -13.65 -46.63
CA PHE A 290 10.22 -14.08 -45.23
C PHE A 290 11.54 -13.77 -44.50
N ARG A 291 12.52 -13.19 -45.20
CA ARG A 291 13.83 -12.83 -44.61
C ARG A 291 13.74 -11.61 -43.70
N ASP A 292 12.72 -10.77 -43.90
CA ASP A 292 12.40 -9.70 -42.95
C ASP A 292 11.48 -10.17 -41.83
N THR A 293 12.08 -10.62 -40.76
CA THR A 293 11.39 -11.17 -39.58
C THR A 293 10.77 -10.11 -38.68
N THR A 294 11.00 -8.82 -38.99
CA THR A 294 10.58 -7.69 -38.15
C THR A 294 9.21 -7.13 -38.56
N THR A 295 8.71 -7.49 -39.75
CA THR A 295 7.47 -6.92 -40.31
C THR A 295 6.32 -7.93 -40.35
N LEU A 296 5.24 -7.63 -39.67
CA LEU A 296 3.94 -8.28 -39.78
C LEU A 296 3.33 -8.13 -41.17
N GLN A 297 3.78 -7.11 -41.89
CA GLN A 297 3.30 -6.64 -43.19
C GLN A 297 3.41 -7.73 -44.28
N GLY A 298 4.53 -8.44 -44.31
CA GLY A 298 4.74 -9.51 -45.31
C GLY A 298 3.72 -10.64 -45.22
N PHE A 299 3.19 -10.91 -44.03
CA PHE A 299 2.17 -11.94 -43.80
C PHE A 299 0.76 -11.52 -44.20
N LEU A 300 0.44 -10.22 -44.06
CA LEU A 300 -0.89 -9.69 -44.30
C LEU A 300 -1.12 -9.26 -45.75
N THR A 301 -0.06 -8.80 -46.46
CA THR A 301 -0.16 -8.20 -47.78
C THR A 301 0.05 -9.19 -48.95
N THR A 302 0.54 -10.41 -48.68
CA THR A 302 0.79 -11.37 -49.78
C THR A 302 -0.51 -12.12 -50.09
N GLU A 303 -1.25 -11.63 -51.06
CA GLU A 303 -2.49 -12.24 -51.58
C GLU A 303 -2.30 -13.66 -52.15
N THR A 304 -1.11 -13.99 -52.63
CA THR A 304 -0.80 -15.24 -53.33
C THR A 304 -0.30 -16.38 -52.45
N MET A 305 -0.44 -16.30 -51.14
CA MET A 305 0.05 -17.36 -50.24
C MET A 305 -0.84 -18.59 -50.24
N ASN A 306 -0.34 -19.68 -50.83
CA ASN A 306 -0.94 -20.99 -50.74
C ASN A 306 -0.94 -21.51 -49.26
N TRP A 307 -1.93 -22.32 -48.91
CA TRP A 307 -2.06 -22.91 -47.55
C TRP A 307 -0.78 -23.60 -47.09
N GLN A 308 -0.02 -24.27 -48.00
CA GLN A 308 1.25 -24.95 -47.72
C GLN A 308 2.33 -24.02 -47.21
N ILE A 309 2.47 -22.87 -47.84
CA ILE A 309 3.43 -21.81 -47.46
C ILE A 309 3.05 -21.24 -46.10
N THR A 310 1.74 -21.01 -45.84
CA THR A 310 1.23 -20.50 -44.57
C THR A 310 1.50 -21.46 -43.42
N ILE A 311 1.29 -22.77 -43.60
CA ILE A 311 1.63 -23.78 -42.57
C ILE A 311 3.15 -23.81 -42.34
N GLY A 312 3.96 -23.82 -43.41
CA GLY A 312 5.42 -23.80 -43.30
C GLY A 312 5.92 -22.58 -42.52
N ALA A 313 5.37 -21.40 -42.79
CA ALA A 313 5.68 -20.16 -42.11
C ALA A 313 5.24 -20.19 -40.64
N PHE A 314 4.05 -20.72 -40.32
CA PHE A 314 3.60 -20.93 -38.95
C PHE A 314 4.57 -21.81 -38.17
N LEU A 315 4.99 -22.94 -38.73
CA LEU A 315 5.90 -23.87 -38.05
C LEU A 315 7.28 -23.25 -37.84
N VAL A 316 7.84 -22.57 -38.82
CA VAL A 316 9.14 -21.92 -38.72
C VAL A 316 9.09 -20.79 -37.69
N GLN A 317 8.06 -19.96 -37.74
CA GLN A 317 7.85 -18.88 -36.77
C GLN A 317 7.72 -19.43 -35.34
N PHE A 318 6.95 -20.50 -35.17
CA PHE A 318 6.77 -21.17 -33.87
C PHE A 318 8.11 -21.68 -33.32
N LEU A 319 8.85 -22.45 -34.10
CA LEU A 319 10.12 -23.07 -33.68
C LEU A 319 11.20 -22.02 -33.39
N LEU A 320 11.36 -21.01 -34.26
CA LEU A 320 12.36 -19.96 -34.05
C LEU A 320 12.05 -19.04 -32.85
N SER A 321 10.78 -18.78 -32.59
CA SER A 321 10.37 -18.03 -31.40
C SER A 321 10.66 -18.82 -30.12
N VAL A 322 10.36 -20.12 -30.09
CA VAL A 322 10.68 -21.00 -28.95
C VAL A 322 12.20 -21.08 -28.75
N LEU A 323 13.00 -21.20 -29.84
CA LEU A 323 14.44 -21.23 -29.78
C LEU A 323 15.02 -19.93 -29.18
N ALA A 324 14.57 -18.78 -29.68
CA ALA A 324 15.03 -17.47 -29.20
C ALA A 324 14.73 -17.27 -27.72
N CYS A 325 13.51 -17.67 -27.26
CA CYS A 325 13.13 -17.62 -25.85
C CYS A 325 13.92 -18.60 -24.98
N SER A 326 14.22 -19.81 -25.49
CA SER A 326 15.01 -20.80 -24.74
C SER A 326 16.44 -20.36 -24.49
N ALA A 327 16.97 -19.47 -25.34
CA ALA A 327 18.27 -18.84 -25.20
C ALA A 327 18.25 -17.59 -24.29
N GLU A 328 17.09 -17.19 -23.77
CA GLU A 328 16.89 -15.95 -22.99
C GLU A 328 17.27 -14.66 -23.77
N ALA A 329 17.13 -14.68 -25.08
CA ALA A 329 17.46 -13.55 -25.96
C ALA A 329 16.57 -12.34 -25.62
N PRO A 330 17.15 -11.10 -25.61
CA PRO A 330 16.41 -9.88 -25.36
C PRO A 330 15.44 -9.56 -26.50
N GLY A 331 14.14 -9.70 -26.25
CA GLY A 331 13.07 -9.47 -27.20
C GLY A 331 11.72 -9.93 -26.67
N GLY A 332 10.64 -9.34 -27.16
CA GLY A 332 9.26 -9.61 -26.72
C GLY A 332 8.57 -10.71 -27.52
N LEU A 333 7.55 -11.29 -26.95
CA LEU A 333 6.71 -12.33 -27.57
C LEU A 333 5.45 -11.79 -28.26
N PHE A 334 5.22 -10.49 -28.23
CA PHE A 334 4.03 -9.86 -28.83
C PHE A 334 3.94 -10.12 -30.34
N ILE A 335 4.94 -9.64 -31.12
CA ILE A 335 4.94 -9.82 -32.58
C ILE A 335 4.88 -11.29 -32.98
N PRO A 336 5.72 -12.20 -32.43
CA PRO A 336 5.63 -13.62 -32.74
C PRO A 336 4.22 -14.19 -32.53
N SER A 337 3.55 -13.85 -31.43
CA SER A 337 2.18 -14.30 -31.15
C SER A 337 1.16 -13.75 -32.15
N LEU A 338 1.28 -12.48 -32.51
CA LEU A 338 0.40 -11.86 -33.52
C LEU A 338 0.58 -12.53 -34.90
N VAL A 339 1.83 -12.79 -35.32
CA VAL A 339 2.13 -13.46 -36.59
C VAL A 339 1.59 -14.90 -36.61
N LEU A 340 1.79 -15.66 -35.54
CA LEU A 340 1.22 -17.01 -35.41
C LEU A 340 -0.30 -16.99 -35.49
N GLY A 341 -0.93 -16.03 -34.81
CA GLY A 341 -2.38 -15.84 -34.88
C GLY A 341 -2.87 -15.47 -36.26
N ALA A 342 -2.16 -14.57 -36.96
CA ALA A 342 -2.48 -14.17 -38.34
C ALA A 342 -2.39 -15.37 -39.32
N ALA A 343 -1.35 -16.17 -39.19
CA ALA A 343 -1.17 -17.36 -40.03
C ALA A 343 -2.31 -18.38 -39.80
N LEU A 344 -2.65 -18.64 -38.53
CA LEU A 344 -3.75 -19.54 -38.17
C LEU A 344 -5.09 -19.00 -38.67
N GLY A 345 -5.34 -17.71 -38.49
CA GLY A 345 -6.55 -17.04 -38.99
C GLY A 345 -6.66 -17.12 -40.49
N LYS A 346 -5.55 -16.88 -41.22
CA LYS A 346 -5.52 -17.02 -42.68
C LYS A 346 -5.86 -18.43 -43.15
N LEU A 347 -5.37 -19.48 -42.47
CA LEU A 347 -5.70 -20.88 -42.79
C LEU A 347 -7.19 -21.15 -42.61
N VAL A 348 -7.81 -20.69 -41.49
CA VAL A 348 -9.24 -20.83 -41.28
C VAL A 348 -10.04 -20.02 -42.27
N GLY A 349 -9.58 -18.80 -42.61
CA GLY A 349 -10.21 -17.92 -43.62
C GLY A 349 -10.19 -18.53 -45.04
N LEU A 350 -9.11 -19.21 -45.41
CA LEU A 350 -9.06 -19.95 -46.70
C LEU A 350 -10.07 -21.11 -46.74
N ILE A 351 -10.31 -21.79 -45.61
CA ILE A 351 -11.36 -22.80 -45.51
C ILE A 351 -12.75 -22.15 -45.59
N ALA A 352 -12.95 -21.05 -44.85
CA ALA A 352 -14.22 -20.31 -44.86
C ALA A 352 -14.57 -19.78 -46.26
N LEU A 353 -13.57 -19.35 -47.03
CA LEU A 353 -13.74 -18.89 -48.43
C LEU A 353 -14.32 -19.99 -49.35
N THR A 354 -14.13 -21.26 -49.03
CA THR A 354 -14.75 -22.35 -49.82
C THR A 354 -16.27 -22.49 -49.60
N VAL A 355 -16.77 -21.94 -48.46
CA VAL A 355 -18.18 -22.06 -48.06
C VAL A 355 -18.92 -20.72 -48.27
N PHE A 356 -18.27 -19.61 -47.97
CA PHE A 356 -18.88 -18.25 -48.04
C PHE A 356 -17.91 -17.30 -48.82
N PRO A 357 -18.45 -16.30 -49.54
CA PRO A 357 -17.64 -15.21 -50.12
C PRO A 357 -17.13 -14.30 -49.04
N THR A 358 -16.04 -14.70 -48.36
CA THR A 358 -15.43 -13.97 -47.21
C THR A 358 -14.03 -13.50 -47.56
N GLU A 359 -13.54 -12.50 -46.84
CA GLU A 359 -12.16 -12.01 -46.95
C GLU A 359 -11.25 -12.72 -45.93
N PRO A 360 -10.28 -13.53 -46.31
CA PRO A 360 -9.39 -14.23 -45.39
C PRO A 360 -8.61 -13.31 -44.44
N ILE A 361 -8.46 -12.03 -44.79
CA ILE A 361 -7.78 -11.04 -43.96
C ILE A 361 -8.53 -10.74 -42.63
N VAL A 362 -9.86 -10.80 -42.63
CA VAL A 362 -10.68 -10.64 -41.42
C VAL A 362 -10.34 -11.73 -40.41
N TYR A 363 -10.22 -12.98 -40.90
CA TYR A 363 -9.82 -14.11 -40.06
C TYR A 363 -8.39 -13.99 -39.58
N ALA A 364 -7.45 -13.50 -40.42
CA ALA A 364 -6.08 -13.25 -40.02
C ALA A 364 -6.00 -12.23 -38.87
N LEU A 365 -6.74 -11.11 -38.98
CA LEU A 365 -6.79 -10.08 -37.95
C LEU A 365 -7.45 -10.59 -36.67
N ALA A 366 -8.57 -11.35 -36.77
CA ALA A 366 -9.21 -11.95 -35.61
C ALA A 366 -8.29 -12.96 -34.93
N GLY A 367 -7.57 -13.79 -35.70
CA GLY A 367 -6.57 -14.74 -35.20
C GLY A 367 -5.42 -14.09 -34.48
N MET A 368 -4.94 -12.92 -34.95
CA MET A 368 -3.92 -12.13 -34.24
C MET A 368 -4.31 -11.84 -32.80
N GLY A 369 -5.51 -11.26 -32.60
CA GLY A 369 -6.02 -10.91 -31.27
C GLY A 369 -6.25 -12.17 -30.41
N ALA A 370 -6.82 -13.22 -31.02
CA ALA A 370 -7.12 -14.47 -30.33
C ALA A 370 -5.87 -15.17 -29.79
N PHE A 371 -4.84 -15.34 -30.63
CA PHE A 371 -3.61 -16.03 -30.23
C PHE A 371 -2.82 -15.25 -29.17
N PHE A 372 -2.63 -13.94 -29.38
CA PHE A 372 -1.93 -13.09 -28.42
C PHE A 372 -2.68 -13.02 -27.08
N GLY A 373 -3.99 -12.79 -27.12
CA GLY A 373 -4.83 -12.75 -25.89
C GLY A 373 -4.78 -14.06 -25.10
N ALA A 374 -4.68 -15.21 -25.81
CA ALA A 374 -4.55 -16.52 -25.18
C ALA A 374 -3.15 -16.80 -24.59
N VAL A 375 -2.07 -16.33 -25.25
CA VAL A 375 -0.67 -16.49 -24.78
C VAL A 375 -0.41 -15.64 -23.54
N ALA A 376 -0.75 -14.37 -23.60
CA ALA A 376 -0.49 -13.41 -22.54
C ALA A 376 -1.60 -13.33 -21.47
N LYS A 377 -2.75 -13.96 -21.71
CA LYS A 377 -3.96 -13.91 -20.86
C LYS A 377 -4.56 -12.49 -20.74
N VAL A 378 -4.51 -11.72 -21.81
CA VAL A 378 -4.98 -10.33 -21.91
C VAL A 378 -5.96 -10.16 -23.08
N PRO A 379 -7.17 -10.77 -23.02
CA PRO A 379 -8.11 -10.72 -24.15
C PRO A 379 -8.59 -9.31 -24.49
N ILE A 380 -8.82 -8.44 -23.48
CA ILE A 380 -9.30 -7.07 -23.71
C ILE A 380 -8.21 -6.24 -24.42
N THR A 381 -6.99 -6.29 -23.91
CA THR A 381 -5.84 -5.63 -24.53
C THR A 381 -5.61 -6.11 -25.96
N ALA A 382 -5.73 -7.42 -26.20
CA ALA A 382 -5.54 -7.99 -27.52
C ALA A 382 -6.56 -7.50 -28.56
N ILE A 383 -7.84 -7.41 -28.18
CA ILE A 383 -8.90 -6.85 -29.01
C ILE A 383 -8.60 -5.39 -29.35
N VAL A 384 -8.22 -4.60 -28.34
CA VAL A 384 -7.98 -3.16 -28.52
C VAL A 384 -6.71 -2.90 -29.32
N ILE A 385 -5.64 -3.68 -29.17
CA ILE A 385 -4.43 -3.56 -29.99
C ILE A 385 -4.78 -3.73 -31.50
N VAL A 386 -5.50 -4.80 -31.85
CA VAL A 386 -5.86 -5.04 -33.25
C VAL A 386 -6.81 -3.97 -33.77
N PHE A 387 -7.75 -3.53 -32.95
CA PHE A 387 -8.66 -2.43 -33.26
C PHE A 387 -7.94 -1.10 -33.49
N GLU A 388 -7.01 -0.69 -32.61
CA GLU A 388 -6.24 0.57 -32.76
C GLU A 388 -5.36 0.57 -33.99
N ILE A 389 -4.81 -0.62 -34.37
CA ILE A 389 -3.98 -0.77 -35.56
C ILE A 389 -4.83 -0.71 -36.85
N THR A 390 -6.04 -1.28 -36.84
CA THR A 390 -6.89 -1.41 -38.05
C THR A 390 -7.91 -0.28 -38.21
N ILE A 391 -8.34 0.34 -37.12
CA ILE A 391 -9.39 1.40 -37.05
C ILE A 391 -10.70 0.94 -37.75
N ASN A 392 -11.02 -0.34 -37.68
CA ASN A 392 -12.22 -0.90 -38.30
C ASN A 392 -13.18 -1.46 -37.24
N TYR A 393 -14.35 -0.81 -37.08
CA TYR A 393 -15.38 -1.21 -36.09
C TYR A 393 -16.02 -2.56 -36.40
N ASN A 394 -16.09 -2.97 -37.70
CA ASN A 394 -16.69 -4.24 -38.08
C ASN A 394 -15.90 -5.46 -37.58
N LEU A 395 -14.63 -5.26 -37.22
CA LEU A 395 -13.76 -6.32 -36.71
C LEU A 395 -13.94 -6.57 -35.19
N ILE A 396 -14.59 -5.67 -34.46
CA ILE A 396 -14.70 -5.79 -32.99
C ILE A 396 -15.40 -7.09 -32.60
N LEU A 397 -16.54 -7.40 -33.23
CA LEU A 397 -17.30 -8.61 -32.89
C LEU A 397 -16.57 -9.89 -33.22
N PRO A 398 -15.97 -10.09 -34.41
CA PRO A 398 -15.11 -11.23 -34.72
C PRO A 398 -13.94 -11.36 -33.73
N LEU A 399 -13.27 -10.24 -33.40
CA LEU A 399 -12.16 -10.20 -32.44
C LEU A 399 -12.62 -10.66 -31.05
N MET A 400 -13.79 -10.18 -30.57
CA MET A 400 -14.33 -10.57 -29.28
C MET A 400 -14.64 -12.07 -29.23
N ILE A 401 -15.31 -12.61 -30.26
CA ILE A 401 -15.66 -14.04 -30.32
C ILE A 401 -14.39 -14.89 -30.26
N CYS A 402 -13.41 -14.59 -31.12
CA CYS A 402 -12.16 -15.35 -31.19
C CYS A 402 -11.32 -15.20 -29.93
N ALA A 403 -11.11 -13.97 -29.43
CA ALA A 403 -10.22 -13.73 -28.29
C ALA A 403 -10.75 -14.32 -26.99
N VAL A 404 -12.07 -14.17 -26.72
CA VAL A 404 -12.69 -14.74 -25.52
C VAL A 404 -12.69 -16.26 -25.58
N THR A 405 -13.04 -16.83 -26.72
CA THR A 405 -13.01 -18.31 -26.91
C THR A 405 -11.59 -18.84 -26.75
N ALA A 406 -10.58 -18.22 -27.37
CA ALA A 406 -9.20 -18.63 -27.26
C ALA A 406 -8.67 -18.51 -25.82
N TYR A 407 -9.02 -17.43 -25.12
CA TYR A 407 -8.68 -17.25 -23.71
C TYR A 407 -9.24 -18.37 -22.84
N LEU A 408 -10.54 -18.68 -22.94
CA LEU A 408 -11.20 -19.72 -22.16
C LEU A 408 -10.59 -21.10 -22.40
N VAL A 409 -10.29 -21.44 -23.66
CA VAL A 409 -9.66 -22.71 -24.03
C VAL A 409 -8.23 -22.78 -23.49
N ALA A 410 -7.44 -21.71 -23.68
CA ALA A 410 -6.07 -21.66 -23.20
C ALA A 410 -6.00 -21.65 -21.67
N GLU A 411 -6.96 -21.03 -20.96
CA GLU A 411 -7.01 -21.05 -19.48
C GLU A 411 -7.27 -22.47 -18.95
N ARG A 412 -8.13 -23.23 -19.62
CA ARG A 412 -8.35 -24.64 -19.27
C ARG A 412 -7.15 -25.54 -19.50
N LEU A 413 -6.38 -25.33 -20.57
CA LEU A 413 -5.24 -26.17 -20.97
C LEU A 413 -3.92 -25.78 -20.28
N ALA A 414 -3.71 -24.50 -20.07
CA ALA A 414 -2.53 -23.91 -19.43
C ALA A 414 -2.97 -22.67 -18.61
N PRO A 415 -3.39 -22.86 -17.33
CA PRO A 415 -3.83 -21.75 -16.49
C PRO A 415 -2.69 -20.78 -16.20
N GLY A 416 -3.00 -19.52 -16.09
CA GLY A 416 -2.06 -18.44 -15.78
C GLY A 416 -1.32 -17.86 -17.00
N SER A 417 -0.77 -16.64 -16.81
CA SER A 417 -0.03 -15.91 -17.84
C SER A 417 1.37 -16.52 -18.08
N LEU A 418 1.82 -16.53 -19.33
CA LEU A 418 3.20 -16.93 -19.67
C LEU A 418 4.23 -16.11 -18.86
N TYR A 419 3.98 -14.83 -18.66
CA TYR A 419 4.90 -13.95 -17.93
C TYR A 419 5.00 -14.31 -16.44
N THR A 420 3.91 -14.75 -15.81
CA THR A 420 3.91 -15.27 -14.43
C THR A 420 4.74 -16.55 -14.33
N HIS A 421 4.53 -17.51 -15.23
CA HIS A 421 5.32 -18.74 -15.22
C HIS A 421 6.82 -18.51 -15.51
N LEU A 422 7.16 -17.50 -16.30
CA LEU A 422 8.57 -17.12 -16.52
C LEU A 422 9.21 -16.57 -15.23
N LEU A 423 8.45 -15.89 -14.37
CA LEU A 423 8.90 -15.46 -13.03
C LEU A 423 9.08 -16.64 -12.08
N GLU A 424 8.13 -17.57 -12.06
CA GLU A 424 8.21 -18.80 -11.28
C GLU A 424 9.47 -19.61 -11.62
N LEU A 425 9.82 -19.72 -12.92
CA LEU A 425 11.07 -20.36 -13.35
C LEU A 425 12.33 -19.63 -12.88
N LYS A 426 12.24 -18.35 -12.54
CA LYS A 426 13.32 -17.58 -11.89
C LYS A 426 13.26 -17.64 -10.35
N GLY A 427 12.32 -18.41 -9.79
CA GLY A 427 12.12 -18.55 -8.35
C GLY A 427 11.36 -17.37 -7.71
N ILE A 428 10.66 -16.59 -8.53
CA ILE A 428 9.83 -15.47 -8.09
C ILE A 428 8.38 -15.91 -8.21
N PHE A 429 7.75 -16.18 -7.06
CA PHE A 429 6.34 -16.52 -6.96
C PHE A 429 5.57 -15.26 -6.60
N LEU A 430 4.60 -14.89 -7.43
CA LEU A 430 3.67 -13.81 -7.16
C LEU A 430 2.43 -14.43 -6.53
N GLU A 431 2.26 -14.29 -5.22
CA GLU A 431 1.04 -14.74 -4.54
C GLU A 431 -0.13 -13.82 -4.92
N PRO A 432 -1.29 -14.36 -5.32
CA PRO A 432 -2.46 -13.54 -5.69
C PRO A 432 -2.94 -12.64 -4.54
N ASP A 433 -2.77 -13.06 -3.28
CA ASP A 433 -3.19 -12.34 -2.09
C ASP A 433 -2.18 -11.26 -1.64
N ALA A 434 -0.90 -11.37 -2.03
CA ALA A 434 0.12 -10.35 -1.73
C ALA A 434 -0.13 -9.03 -2.49
N ILE A 435 -0.94 -9.05 -3.56
CA ILE A 435 -1.33 -7.85 -4.32
C ILE A 435 -2.35 -7.02 -3.52
N ASN A 436 -3.18 -7.65 -2.67
CA ASN A 436 -4.18 -6.97 -1.84
C ASN A 436 -3.65 -6.50 -0.47
N ASP A 437 -2.55 -7.07 0.03
CA ASP A 437 -1.91 -6.63 1.27
C ASP A 437 -0.91 -5.49 1.01
N GLY A 438 -1.42 -4.37 0.52
CA GLY A 438 -0.65 -3.15 0.23
C GLY A 438 0.11 -2.53 1.41
N LEU A 439 0.21 -3.22 2.56
CA LEU A 439 0.91 -2.78 3.74
C LEU A 439 2.44 -2.84 3.57
N TRP A 440 2.95 -3.99 3.15
CA TRP A 440 4.39 -4.22 2.97
C TRP A 440 5.04 -3.29 1.94
N ALA A 441 4.19 -2.74 1.11
CA ALA A 441 4.53 -1.82 0.05
C ALA A 441 4.39 -0.35 0.43
N LYS A 442 3.43 -0.06 1.30
CA LYS A 442 3.13 1.30 1.75
C LYS A 442 4.10 1.78 2.81
N LEU A 443 4.72 0.84 3.55
CA LEU A 443 5.65 1.15 4.62
C LEU A 443 7.08 1.27 4.11
N SER A 444 7.73 2.35 4.49
CA SER A 444 9.16 2.56 4.29
C SER A 444 9.98 1.98 5.43
N ALA A 445 11.26 1.69 5.17
CA ALA A 445 12.20 1.27 6.21
C ALA A 445 12.29 2.30 7.36
N ALA A 446 12.17 3.59 7.07
CA ALA A 446 12.20 4.68 8.06
C ALA A 446 11.06 4.61 9.07
N GLU A 447 9.87 4.10 8.65
CA GLU A 447 8.70 4.00 9.52
C GLU A 447 8.78 2.82 10.50
N VAL A 448 9.62 1.82 10.20
CA VAL A 448 9.71 0.56 10.97
C VAL A 448 11.07 0.41 11.68
N MET A 449 12.11 1.11 11.23
CA MET A 449 13.46 1.00 11.80
C MET A 449 13.53 1.50 13.24
N GLN A 450 14.36 0.86 14.03
CA GLN A 450 14.80 1.39 15.32
C GLN A 450 15.88 2.44 15.08
N THR A 451 15.66 3.68 15.55
CA THR A 451 16.58 4.81 15.37
C THR A 451 17.67 4.89 16.43
N LYS A 452 17.40 4.38 17.65
CA LYS A 452 18.43 4.26 18.71
C LYS A 452 19.19 2.96 18.50
N VAL A 453 20.31 3.01 17.78
CA VAL A 453 21.12 1.84 17.46
C VAL A 453 22.38 1.85 18.32
N GLU A 454 22.55 0.85 19.16
CA GLU A 454 23.81 0.61 19.83
C GLU A 454 24.85 0.12 18.80
N THR A 455 25.99 0.79 18.74
CA THR A 455 27.08 0.49 17.79
C THR A 455 28.37 0.20 18.53
N LEU A 456 29.25 -0.60 17.93
CA LEU A 456 30.60 -0.89 18.47
C LEU A 456 31.63 -0.26 17.54
N ASP A 457 32.78 0.13 18.10
CA ASP A 457 33.91 0.62 17.32
C ASP A 457 34.76 -0.53 16.78
N SER A 458 35.24 -0.43 15.55
CA SER A 458 36.07 -1.46 14.91
C SER A 458 37.41 -1.75 15.60
N GLY A 459 37.91 -0.81 16.39
CA GLY A 459 39.12 -0.93 17.18
C GLY A 459 38.97 -1.61 18.55
N MET A 460 37.73 -1.97 18.94
CA MET A 460 37.50 -2.70 20.22
C MET A 460 38.08 -4.09 20.16
N THR A 461 38.54 -4.57 21.32
CA THR A 461 39.04 -5.94 21.50
C THR A 461 37.86 -6.93 21.61
N VAL A 462 38.11 -8.20 21.30
CA VAL A 462 37.10 -9.27 21.45
C VAL A 462 36.59 -9.33 22.90
N GLU A 463 37.45 -9.10 23.90
CA GLU A 463 37.01 -9.09 25.31
C GLU A 463 36.00 -7.97 25.59
N GLU A 464 36.22 -6.76 25.07
CA GLU A 464 35.30 -5.63 25.21
C GLU A 464 33.97 -5.90 24.48
N VAL A 465 34.03 -6.53 23.32
CA VAL A 465 32.85 -6.93 22.55
C VAL A 465 32.02 -7.96 23.31
N VAL A 466 32.66 -8.99 23.92
CA VAL A 466 31.98 -9.98 24.77
C VAL A 466 31.30 -9.30 25.95
N ARG A 467 31.94 -8.32 26.58
CA ARG A 467 31.34 -7.53 27.67
C ARG A 467 30.14 -6.71 27.17
N ALA A 468 30.22 -6.10 25.97
CA ALA A 468 29.12 -5.36 25.39
C ALA A 468 27.89 -6.26 25.11
N PHE A 469 28.13 -7.49 24.59
CA PHE A 469 27.06 -8.47 24.38
C PHE A 469 26.46 -8.96 25.72
N SER A 470 27.26 -9.07 26.78
CA SER A 470 26.76 -9.49 28.09
C SER A 470 25.94 -8.43 28.80
N ASN A 471 26.19 -7.15 28.51
CA ASN A 471 25.50 -6.01 29.09
C ASN A 471 24.29 -5.53 28.26
N SER A 472 24.09 -6.05 27.07
CA SER A 472 23.02 -5.67 26.16
C SER A 472 22.10 -6.86 25.86
N HIS A 473 20.81 -6.58 25.61
CA HIS A 473 19.84 -7.59 25.16
C HIS A 473 19.89 -7.81 23.62
N HIS A 474 20.74 -7.08 22.91
CA HIS A 474 20.87 -7.18 21.46
C HIS A 474 21.76 -8.35 21.05
N ARG A 475 21.33 -9.09 20.03
CA ARG A 475 22.06 -10.25 19.47
C ARG A 475 23.00 -9.91 18.34
N GLY A 476 23.31 -8.62 18.12
CA GLY A 476 24.25 -8.16 17.08
C GLY A 476 24.24 -6.66 16.95
N PHE A 477 25.40 -6.12 16.62
CA PHE A 477 25.69 -4.69 16.60
C PHE A 477 26.30 -4.28 15.26
N PRO A 478 25.86 -3.14 14.67
CA PRO A 478 26.61 -2.48 13.61
C PRO A 478 27.97 -2.02 14.12
N VAL A 479 29.02 -2.22 13.32
CA VAL A 479 30.39 -1.82 13.64
C VAL A 479 30.75 -0.56 12.87
N MET A 480 31.19 0.44 13.60
CA MET A 480 31.52 1.76 13.07
C MET A 480 33.05 1.96 13.07
N ALA A 481 33.52 2.69 12.07
CA ALA A 481 34.87 3.25 12.05
C ALA A 481 34.80 4.69 11.54
N GLN A 482 35.33 5.66 12.30
CA GLN A 482 35.32 7.08 11.96
C GLN A 482 33.92 7.59 11.54
N GLY A 483 32.87 7.16 12.23
CA GLY A 483 31.49 7.56 11.97
C GLY A 483 30.83 6.91 10.75
N ARG A 484 31.47 5.92 10.11
CA ARG A 484 30.94 5.17 8.97
C ARG A 484 30.69 3.72 9.33
N LEU A 485 29.64 3.14 8.78
CA LEU A 485 29.34 1.71 8.93
C LEU A 485 30.37 0.89 8.14
N VAL A 486 31.16 0.06 8.82
CA VAL A 486 32.20 -0.80 8.20
C VAL A 486 31.85 -2.27 8.27
N GLY A 487 31.05 -2.70 9.26
CA GLY A 487 30.72 -4.11 9.46
C GLY A 487 29.49 -4.30 10.33
N ILE A 488 29.18 -5.56 10.57
CA ILE A 488 28.20 -6.01 11.57
C ILE A 488 28.79 -7.20 12.31
N VAL A 489 28.56 -7.27 13.61
CA VAL A 489 28.96 -8.40 14.44
C VAL A 489 27.73 -9.01 15.09
N THR A 490 27.64 -10.32 15.09
CA THR A 490 26.54 -11.09 15.68
C THR A 490 27.06 -12.11 16.69
N GLN A 491 26.15 -12.66 17.48
CA GLN A 491 26.47 -13.73 18.43
C GLN A 491 27.13 -14.95 17.74
N THR A 492 26.69 -15.25 16.51
CA THR A 492 27.28 -16.33 15.69
C THR A 492 28.74 -16.06 15.31
N ASP A 493 29.14 -14.80 15.21
CA ASP A 493 30.53 -14.44 14.90
C ASP A 493 31.39 -14.60 16.15
N LEU A 494 30.88 -14.36 17.35
CA LEU A 494 31.55 -14.67 18.63
C LEU A 494 31.72 -16.19 18.84
N ASP A 495 30.73 -17.00 18.46
CA ASP A 495 30.85 -18.46 18.52
C ASP A 495 31.99 -18.97 17.64
N LYS A 496 32.21 -18.33 16.47
CA LYS A 496 33.37 -18.64 15.60
C LYS A 496 34.73 -18.28 16.22
N VAL A 497 34.79 -17.23 17.06
CA VAL A 497 36.01 -16.86 17.80
C VAL A 497 36.45 -18.01 18.69
N THR A 498 35.51 -18.60 19.42
CA THR A 498 35.78 -19.76 20.29
C THR A 498 36.21 -20.98 19.48
N GLN A 499 35.59 -21.24 18.32
CA GLN A 499 35.94 -22.35 17.42
C GLN A 499 37.33 -22.17 16.78
N ARG A 500 37.71 -20.93 16.44
CA ARG A 500 39.01 -20.59 15.80
C ARG A 500 40.13 -20.35 16.79
N GLN A 501 39.85 -20.42 18.10
CA GLN A 501 40.82 -20.15 19.18
C GLN A 501 41.55 -18.80 19.05
N LEU A 502 40.84 -17.76 18.59
CA LEU A 502 41.41 -16.43 18.46
C LEU A 502 41.67 -15.82 19.84
N PRO A 503 42.77 -15.06 20.03
CA PRO A 503 43.06 -14.43 21.30
C PRO A 503 42.02 -13.34 21.63
N LEU A 504 41.70 -13.17 22.90
CA LEU A 504 40.77 -12.15 23.39
C LEU A 504 41.21 -10.71 23.09
N THR A 505 42.51 -10.54 22.78
CA THR A 505 43.13 -9.27 22.35
C THR A 505 43.00 -8.99 20.86
N ALA A 506 42.40 -9.91 20.05
CA ALA A 506 42.12 -9.68 18.64
C ALA A 506 41.12 -8.52 18.48
N LEU A 507 41.22 -7.79 17.36
CA LEU A 507 40.34 -6.64 17.09
C LEU A 507 38.99 -7.08 16.54
N LEU A 508 37.94 -6.28 16.80
CA LEU A 508 36.60 -6.50 16.27
C LEU A 508 36.60 -6.50 14.73
N ALA A 509 37.49 -5.74 14.11
CA ALA A 509 37.66 -5.72 12.67
C ALA A 509 37.98 -7.08 12.05
N ASP A 510 38.63 -7.98 12.80
CA ASP A 510 39.08 -9.30 12.32
C ASP A 510 37.94 -10.34 12.38
N ILE A 511 36.91 -10.11 13.21
CA ILE A 511 35.82 -11.07 13.44
C ILE A 511 34.49 -10.62 12.88
N MET A 512 34.29 -9.32 12.61
CA MET A 512 33.06 -8.77 12.05
C MET A 512 32.82 -9.26 10.62
N THR A 513 31.54 -9.28 10.19
CA THR A 513 31.20 -9.41 8.79
C THR A 513 31.37 -8.04 8.11
N PRO A 514 32.38 -7.85 7.20
CA PRO A 514 32.62 -6.59 6.56
C PRO A 514 31.58 -6.30 5.48
N LYS A 515 31.37 -5.01 5.16
CA LYS A 515 30.43 -4.53 4.12
C LYS A 515 29.05 -5.18 4.22
N PRO A 516 28.32 -4.97 5.34
CA PRO A 516 27.01 -5.58 5.52
C PRO A 516 26.04 -5.11 4.45
N ILE A 517 25.06 -5.95 4.12
CA ILE A 517 23.93 -5.56 3.27
C ILE A 517 23.12 -4.51 4.04
N THR A 518 22.82 -3.40 3.38
CA THR A 518 22.11 -2.25 3.97
C THR A 518 20.88 -1.90 3.14
N VAL A 519 19.94 -1.18 3.74
CA VAL A 519 18.76 -0.61 3.08
C VAL A 519 18.74 0.90 3.29
N ALA A 520 18.10 1.61 2.39
CA ALA A 520 17.87 3.05 2.52
C ALA A 520 16.59 3.33 3.34
N PRO A 521 16.46 4.49 4.00
CA PRO A 521 15.25 4.87 4.74
C PRO A 521 13.96 4.79 3.92
N ASN A 522 14.06 5.10 2.63
CA ASN A 522 12.94 5.11 1.68
C ASN A 522 12.67 3.75 1.02
N ASP A 523 13.46 2.70 1.33
CA ASP A 523 13.18 1.36 0.81
C ASP A 523 11.89 0.81 1.42
N THR A 524 11.11 0.06 0.62
CA THR A 524 9.87 -0.55 1.08
C THR A 524 10.15 -1.70 2.06
N LEU A 525 9.21 -1.93 2.97
CA LEU A 525 9.30 -3.05 3.91
C LEU A 525 9.34 -4.40 3.19
N GLY A 526 8.68 -4.50 2.02
CA GLY A 526 8.79 -5.66 1.13
C GLY A 526 10.22 -5.92 0.66
N ARG A 527 10.99 -4.87 0.32
CA ARG A 527 12.42 -4.98 -0.02
C ARG A 527 13.25 -5.44 1.18
N VAL A 528 12.96 -4.90 2.37
CA VAL A 528 13.62 -5.31 3.61
C VAL A 528 13.40 -6.81 3.87
N LEU A 529 12.16 -7.27 3.81
CA LEU A 529 11.79 -8.69 3.98
C LEU A 529 12.47 -9.60 2.96
N TYR A 530 12.48 -9.19 1.70
CA TYR A 530 13.14 -9.94 0.64
C TYR A 530 14.64 -10.11 0.91
N LEU A 531 15.33 -9.03 1.31
CA LEU A 531 16.77 -9.08 1.62
C LEU A 531 17.06 -9.93 2.85
N LEU A 532 16.24 -9.82 3.92
CA LEU A 532 16.33 -10.66 5.12
C LEU A 532 16.13 -12.14 4.79
N SER A 533 15.17 -12.45 3.91
CA SER A 533 14.81 -13.82 3.55
C SER A 533 15.84 -14.45 2.61
N ARG A 534 16.19 -13.76 1.52
CA ARG A 534 17.12 -14.24 0.49
C ARG A 534 18.52 -14.49 1.04
N ASN A 535 19.01 -13.61 1.91
CA ASN A 535 20.34 -13.70 2.47
C ASN A 535 20.37 -14.38 3.85
N ARG A 536 19.23 -14.91 4.33
CA ARG A 536 19.04 -15.54 5.64
C ARG A 536 19.54 -14.67 6.80
N LEU A 537 19.29 -13.35 6.69
CA LEU A 537 19.69 -12.38 7.70
C LEU A 537 18.60 -12.23 8.77
N SER A 538 19.00 -11.89 9.99
CA SER A 538 18.07 -11.57 11.08
C SER A 538 17.82 -10.07 11.24
N ARG A 539 18.71 -9.23 10.66
CA ARG A 539 18.70 -7.77 10.79
C ARG A 539 19.39 -7.09 9.62
N LEU A 540 19.00 -5.86 9.32
CA LEU A 540 19.59 -5.01 8.29
C LEU A 540 19.84 -3.61 8.84
N PRO A 541 21.06 -3.07 8.74
CA PRO A 541 21.32 -1.66 9.00
C PRO A 541 20.64 -0.78 7.96
N VAL A 542 20.03 0.32 8.40
CA VAL A 542 19.46 1.36 7.55
C VAL A 542 20.48 2.48 7.43
N VAL A 543 20.86 2.84 6.20
CA VAL A 543 21.97 3.77 5.93
C VAL A 543 21.50 4.86 4.96
N GLU A 544 21.77 6.11 5.32
CA GLU A 544 21.58 7.27 4.47
C GLU A 544 22.94 7.93 4.20
N HIS A 545 23.32 8.13 2.93
CA HIS A 545 24.61 8.71 2.53
C HIS A 545 25.82 8.11 3.27
N ARG A 546 25.85 6.77 3.46
CA ARG A 546 26.85 6.00 4.22
C ARG A 546 26.86 6.22 5.74
N LYS A 547 25.89 6.97 6.28
CA LYS A 547 25.70 7.16 7.72
C LYS A 547 24.62 6.22 8.21
N LEU A 548 24.88 5.52 9.30
CA LEU A 548 23.87 4.65 9.94
C LEU A 548 22.78 5.54 10.56
N VAL A 549 21.53 5.32 10.15
CA VAL A 549 20.35 6.05 10.65
C VAL A 549 19.40 5.15 11.44
N GLY A 550 19.49 3.82 11.27
CA GLY A 550 18.64 2.88 11.98
C GLY A 550 19.05 1.41 11.76
N ILE A 551 18.29 0.51 12.36
CA ILE A 551 18.37 -0.93 12.15
C ILE A 551 16.97 -1.54 12.12
N ILE A 552 16.74 -2.54 11.26
CA ILE A 552 15.48 -3.28 11.18
C ILE A 552 15.75 -4.75 11.43
N THR A 553 14.93 -5.37 12.28
CA THR A 553 14.97 -6.81 12.57
C THR A 553 13.70 -7.50 12.11
N ARG A 554 13.72 -8.85 12.04
CA ARG A 554 12.48 -9.62 11.77
C ARG A 554 11.41 -9.39 12.83
N SER A 555 11.80 -9.16 14.08
CA SER A 555 10.85 -8.90 15.17
C SER A 555 10.11 -7.58 14.98
N ASP A 556 10.77 -6.54 14.48
CA ASP A 556 10.14 -5.25 14.22
C ASP A 556 9.04 -5.39 13.14
N ILE A 557 9.31 -6.22 12.13
CA ILE A 557 8.38 -6.51 11.05
C ILE A 557 7.17 -7.32 11.54
N LEU A 558 7.40 -8.36 12.36
CA LEU A 558 6.34 -9.17 12.97
C LEU A 558 5.46 -8.35 13.91
N GLN A 559 6.04 -7.36 14.58
CA GLN A 559 5.30 -6.44 15.43
C GLN A 559 4.33 -5.58 14.63
N VAL A 560 4.78 -5.03 13.50
CA VAL A 560 3.93 -4.27 12.56
C VAL A 560 2.76 -5.12 12.05
N GLU A 561 3.00 -6.39 11.72
CA GLU A 561 1.96 -7.33 11.31
C GLU A 561 0.95 -7.61 12.42
N SER A 562 1.46 -7.84 13.64
CA SER A 562 0.62 -8.05 14.83
C SER A 562 -0.25 -6.83 15.18
N ASP A 563 0.30 -5.63 15.05
CA ASP A 563 -0.41 -4.39 15.35
C ASP A 563 -1.53 -4.14 14.32
N LYS A 564 -1.32 -4.53 13.06
CA LYS A 564 -2.34 -4.48 12.02
C LYS A 564 -3.47 -5.50 12.24
N LEU A 565 -3.13 -6.74 12.58
CA LEU A 565 -4.13 -7.78 12.88
C LEU A 565 -5.04 -7.39 14.06
N ARG A 566 -4.59 -6.45 14.89
CA ARG A 566 -5.37 -5.86 15.99
C ARG A 566 -6.25 -4.68 15.57
N GLY A 567 -6.20 -4.25 14.29
CA GLY A 567 -7.01 -3.14 13.78
C GLY A 567 -6.45 -1.74 14.13
N ASP A 568 -5.18 -1.62 14.49
CA ASP A 568 -4.50 -0.36 14.82
C ASP A 568 -3.87 0.25 13.54
N ASP A 569 -4.67 0.52 12.50
CA ASP A 569 -4.22 1.00 11.18
C ASP A 569 -3.50 2.36 11.17
N ASP A 570 -3.56 3.13 12.28
CA ASP A 570 -2.99 4.49 12.35
C ASP A 570 -1.55 4.54 12.95
N ARG A 571 -0.92 3.38 13.26
CA ARG A 571 0.34 3.39 14.05
C ARG A 571 1.34 2.34 13.59
N ILE A 572 2.02 2.61 12.50
CA ILE A 572 3.05 1.73 11.97
C ILE A 572 4.43 2.39 12.15
N GLY A 573 5.29 1.74 12.92
CA GLY A 573 6.68 2.14 13.17
C GLY A 573 7.09 2.12 14.64
N PRO A 574 8.40 2.04 14.96
CA PRO A 574 8.89 2.26 16.31
C PRO A 574 8.60 3.71 16.67
N GLN A 575 7.46 3.92 17.35
CA GLN A 575 7.19 5.22 17.93
C GLN A 575 8.25 5.46 19.01
N PRO A 576 8.86 6.67 19.09
CA PRO A 576 9.48 7.10 20.33
C PRO A 576 8.44 6.87 21.41
N GLU A 577 8.83 6.22 22.54
CA GLU A 577 7.91 5.91 23.63
C GLU A 577 6.87 7.03 23.73
N PRO A 578 5.57 6.76 23.48
CA PRO A 578 4.57 7.83 23.34
C PRO A 578 4.46 8.65 24.61
N SER A 579 4.99 8.11 25.71
CA SER A 579 5.12 8.79 26.97
C SER A 579 6.26 8.21 27.80
N TYR A 580 6.94 9.07 28.58
CA TYR A 580 7.97 8.68 29.54
C TYR A 580 7.44 8.81 30.96
N LEU A 581 7.57 7.73 31.75
CA LEU A 581 7.15 7.70 33.16
C LEU A 581 8.17 8.46 34.03
N VAL A 582 7.78 9.64 34.51
CA VAL A 582 8.65 10.53 35.31
C VAL A 582 8.56 10.21 36.81
N TYR A 583 7.37 9.83 37.28
CA TYR A 583 7.11 9.58 38.70
C TYR A 583 5.92 8.67 38.90
N GLN A 584 5.98 7.79 39.90
CA GLN A 584 4.85 6.95 40.29
C GLN A 584 4.85 6.64 41.80
N THR A 585 3.64 6.42 42.35
CA THR A 585 3.45 5.80 43.65
C THR A 585 2.50 4.62 43.51
N ARG A 586 2.62 3.65 44.41
CA ARG A 586 1.78 2.47 44.43
C ARG A 586 1.22 2.23 45.82
N SER A 587 -0.03 1.83 45.87
CA SER A 587 -0.71 1.31 47.05
C SER A 587 -0.89 -0.22 46.93
N PRO A 588 -1.15 -0.95 48.01
CA PRO A 588 -1.51 -2.37 47.90
C PRO A 588 -2.75 -2.54 47.02
N ALA A 589 -2.69 -3.52 46.10
CA ALA A 589 -3.81 -3.82 45.20
C ALA A 589 -4.84 -4.65 45.94
N THR A 590 -6.02 -4.07 46.21
CA THR A 590 -7.12 -4.70 46.93
C THR A 590 -8.48 -4.59 46.23
N GLY A 591 -8.54 -3.85 45.08
CA GLY A 591 -9.77 -3.61 44.33
C GLY A 591 -10.14 -4.75 43.38
N GLN A 592 -11.40 -4.79 42.95
CA GLN A 592 -11.92 -5.72 41.94
C GLN A 592 -11.74 -5.23 40.51
N GLY A 593 -11.32 -3.98 40.31
CA GLY A 593 -11.07 -3.32 39.03
C GLY A 593 -10.38 -2.00 39.24
N ARG A 594 -10.09 -1.27 38.15
CA ARG A 594 -9.32 -0.02 38.14
C ARG A 594 -10.01 1.10 37.40
N LEU A 595 -10.06 2.28 38.03
CA LEU A 595 -10.57 3.51 37.46
C LEU A 595 -9.40 4.47 37.17
N LEU A 596 -9.23 4.87 35.90
CA LEU A 596 -8.24 5.88 35.50
C LEU A 596 -8.86 7.28 35.55
N LEU A 597 -8.18 8.19 36.26
CA LEU A 597 -8.54 9.59 36.35
C LEU A 597 -7.39 10.52 35.88
N PRO A 598 -7.42 11.00 34.60
CA PRO A 598 -6.48 12.01 34.14
C PRO A 598 -6.78 13.37 34.79
N LEU A 599 -5.78 13.94 35.45
CA LEU A 599 -5.88 15.23 36.16
C LEU A 599 -5.08 16.29 35.40
N SER A 600 -5.73 17.04 34.49
CA SER A 600 -5.08 18.10 33.73
C SER A 600 -5.31 19.50 34.27
N ASN A 601 -6.52 19.82 34.70
CA ASN A 601 -6.90 21.13 35.19
C ASN A 601 -7.12 21.11 36.71
N PRO A 602 -6.34 21.88 37.50
CA PRO A 602 -6.47 21.96 38.95
C PRO A 602 -7.87 22.41 39.43
N GLN A 603 -8.55 23.25 38.64
CA GLN A 603 -9.87 23.78 38.96
C GLN A 603 -10.96 22.72 38.95
N THR A 604 -10.97 21.81 37.99
CA THR A 604 -11.95 20.73 37.85
C THR A 604 -11.55 19.45 38.58
N ALA A 605 -10.29 19.35 39.00
CA ALA A 605 -9.71 18.16 39.60
C ALA A 605 -10.45 17.67 40.84
N ASN A 606 -10.82 18.56 41.73
CA ASN A 606 -11.53 18.18 42.98
C ASN A 606 -12.94 17.63 42.75
N ALA A 607 -13.67 18.18 41.77
CA ALA A 607 -14.99 17.70 41.40
C ALA A 607 -14.93 16.34 40.72
N LEU A 608 -14.01 16.16 39.77
CA LEU A 608 -13.76 14.89 39.10
C LEU A 608 -13.29 13.81 40.05
N LEU A 609 -12.43 14.18 41.02
CA LEU A 609 -11.95 13.25 42.05
C LEU A 609 -13.09 12.75 42.96
N LYS A 610 -14.04 13.62 43.37
CA LYS A 610 -15.21 13.21 44.15
C LYS A 610 -16.12 12.25 43.37
N LEU A 611 -16.37 12.53 42.07
CA LEU A 611 -17.11 11.61 41.18
C LEU A 611 -16.41 10.27 41.04
N ALA A 612 -15.08 10.29 40.86
CA ALA A 612 -14.26 9.07 40.74
C ALA A 612 -14.32 8.23 42.04
N LEU A 613 -14.25 8.90 43.21
CA LEU A 613 -14.29 8.21 44.52
C LEU A 613 -15.65 7.50 44.77
N VAL A 614 -16.79 8.13 44.44
CA VAL A 614 -18.10 7.46 44.62
C VAL A 614 -18.27 6.28 43.67
N ILE A 615 -17.80 6.40 42.42
CA ILE A 615 -17.82 5.30 41.46
C ILE A 615 -16.88 4.18 41.95
N ALA A 616 -15.65 4.51 42.33
CA ALA A 616 -14.66 3.55 42.81
C ALA A 616 -15.16 2.80 44.08
N ARG A 617 -15.86 3.49 44.99
CA ARG A 617 -16.46 2.89 46.20
C ARG A 617 -17.58 1.90 45.86
N GLU A 618 -18.50 2.27 44.95
CA GLU A 618 -19.65 1.44 44.61
C GLU A 618 -19.20 0.16 43.87
N PHE A 619 -18.26 0.31 42.92
CA PHE A 619 -17.75 -0.81 42.11
C PHE A 619 -16.56 -1.53 42.76
N LYS A 620 -16.09 -1.11 43.91
CA LYS A 620 -14.88 -1.62 44.60
C LYS A 620 -13.63 -1.55 43.72
N TYR A 621 -13.48 -0.44 43.01
CA TYR A 621 -12.33 -0.17 42.13
C TYR A 621 -11.20 0.51 42.89
N GLU A 622 -9.95 0.28 42.43
CA GLU A 622 -8.79 1.10 42.77
C GLU A 622 -8.75 2.32 41.86
N MET A 623 -8.12 3.40 42.31
CA MET A 623 -7.97 4.59 41.50
C MET A 623 -6.53 4.73 40.97
N GLU A 624 -6.36 4.97 39.66
CA GLU A 624 -5.12 5.38 39.02
C GLU A 624 -5.23 6.84 38.66
N CYS A 625 -4.52 7.75 39.38
CA CYS A 625 -4.50 9.16 39.05
C CYS A 625 -3.31 9.48 38.16
N LEU A 626 -3.60 9.96 36.95
CA LEU A 626 -2.62 10.26 35.91
C LEU A 626 -2.46 11.77 35.70
N ARG A 627 -1.22 12.26 35.75
CA ARG A 627 -0.86 13.61 35.28
C ARG A 627 0.03 13.50 34.06
N ILE A 628 -0.39 14.08 32.94
CA ILE A 628 0.41 14.15 31.72
C ILE A 628 0.95 15.56 31.59
N VAL A 629 2.25 15.68 31.37
CA VAL A 629 2.95 16.93 31.09
C VAL A 629 3.26 16.94 29.60
N PRO A 630 2.65 17.88 28.83
CA PRO A 630 2.90 17.93 27.39
C PRO A 630 4.33 18.40 27.10
N VAL A 631 4.99 17.72 26.15
CA VAL A 631 6.32 18.03 25.64
C VAL A 631 6.19 18.42 24.17
N ALA A 632 6.97 19.41 23.73
CA ALA A 632 6.95 19.84 22.33
C ALA A 632 7.39 18.70 21.38
N ARG A 633 6.80 18.64 20.18
CA ARG A 633 7.01 17.54 19.21
C ARG A 633 8.48 17.29 18.81
N HIS A 634 9.35 18.29 18.98
CA HIS A 634 10.78 18.20 18.63
C HIS A 634 11.68 17.83 19.81
N HIS A 635 11.14 17.60 20.98
CA HIS A 635 11.90 17.19 22.16
C HIS A 635 11.51 15.77 22.58
N SER A 636 12.50 14.93 22.91
CA SER A 636 12.23 13.61 23.45
C SER A 636 11.57 13.70 24.83
N PRO A 637 10.45 12.99 25.09
CA PRO A 637 9.84 12.98 26.42
C PRO A 637 10.77 12.49 27.53
N ALA A 638 11.73 11.62 27.22
CA ALA A 638 12.69 11.08 28.18
C ALA A 638 13.82 12.07 28.56
N GLU A 639 14.14 13.03 27.67
CA GLU A 639 15.30 13.92 27.84
C GLU A 639 14.91 15.34 28.29
N THR A 640 13.60 15.65 28.28
CA THR A 640 13.12 16.98 28.63
C THR A 640 13.07 17.17 30.14
N PRO A 641 13.76 18.16 30.73
CA PRO A 641 13.66 18.44 32.17
C PRO A 641 12.26 18.95 32.50
N ILE A 642 11.57 18.25 33.42
CA ILE A 642 10.18 18.56 33.78
C ILE A 642 10.07 18.97 35.24
N ASN A 643 9.46 20.11 35.50
CA ASN A 643 9.10 20.52 36.86
C ASN A 643 7.84 19.77 37.33
N THR A 644 8.02 18.86 38.26
CA THR A 644 6.94 18.00 38.80
C THR A 644 6.28 18.53 40.05
N THR A 645 6.71 19.67 40.63
CA THR A 645 6.30 20.17 41.95
C THR A 645 4.77 20.35 42.04
N LEU A 646 4.18 21.07 41.09
CA LEU A 646 2.71 21.28 41.07
C LEU A 646 1.95 19.97 40.82
N SER A 647 2.45 19.14 39.92
CA SER A 647 1.88 17.83 39.60
C SER A 647 1.87 16.92 40.82
N ARG A 648 2.97 16.87 41.59
CA ARG A 648 3.06 16.08 42.83
C ARG A 648 2.10 16.59 43.91
N ARG A 649 1.93 17.91 44.08
CA ARG A 649 0.98 18.50 45.01
C ARG A 649 -0.47 18.07 44.70
N LEU A 650 -0.83 18.11 43.40
CA LEU A 650 -2.16 17.69 42.95
C LEU A 650 -2.41 16.20 43.23
N LEU A 651 -1.45 15.32 42.89
CA LEU A 651 -1.56 13.89 43.11
C LEU A 651 -1.53 13.52 44.59
N LYS A 652 -0.79 14.24 45.44
CA LYS A 652 -0.79 14.04 46.89
C LYS A 652 -2.18 14.31 47.50
N ARG A 653 -2.91 15.33 47.00
CA ARG A 653 -4.30 15.59 47.41
C ARG A 653 -5.23 14.41 47.03
N ALA A 654 -5.06 13.84 45.84
CA ALA A 654 -5.83 12.68 45.42
C ALA A 654 -5.60 11.47 46.34
N VAL A 655 -4.35 11.20 46.74
CA VAL A 655 -4.00 10.15 47.69
C VAL A 655 -4.63 10.39 49.06
N GLN A 656 -4.59 11.64 49.57
CA GLN A 656 -5.20 12.00 50.86
C GLN A 656 -6.72 11.81 50.84
N GLN A 657 -7.42 12.24 49.78
CA GLN A 657 -8.86 12.05 49.67
C GLN A 657 -9.22 10.56 49.52
N GLY A 658 -8.45 9.78 48.70
CA GLY A 658 -8.64 8.33 48.61
C GLY A 658 -8.48 7.63 49.92
N ALA A 659 -7.51 8.00 50.75
CA ALA A 659 -7.30 7.46 52.07
C ALA A 659 -8.48 7.74 53.00
N SER A 660 -9.09 8.94 52.98
CA SER A 660 -10.28 9.26 53.75
C SER A 660 -11.53 8.44 53.39
N TRP A 661 -11.55 7.85 52.18
CA TRP A 661 -12.61 6.99 51.66
C TRP A 661 -12.23 5.49 51.68
N HIS A 662 -11.05 5.14 52.19
CA HIS A 662 -10.48 3.78 52.23
C HIS A 662 -10.33 3.15 50.83
N ILE A 663 -10.04 3.99 49.82
CA ILE A 663 -9.83 3.59 48.43
C ILE A 663 -8.36 3.65 48.13
N PRO A 664 -7.72 2.56 47.61
CA PRO A 664 -6.34 2.59 47.14
C PRO A 664 -6.16 3.53 45.97
N VAL A 665 -5.21 4.46 46.10
CA VAL A 665 -4.89 5.43 45.02
C VAL A 665 -3.46 5.24 44.57
N HIS A 666 -3.28 4.92 43.28
CA HIS A 666 -2.00 4.91 42.59
C HIS A 666 -1.83 6.24 41.85
N THR A 667 -0.61 6.71 41.77
CA THR A 667 -0.39 7.98 41.06
C THR A 667 0.76 7.86 40.10
N GLN A 668 0.67 8.53 38.95
CA GLN A 668 1.75 8.63 37.98
C GLN A 668 1.81 9.98 37.28
N ILE A 669 3.05 10.41 36.93
CA ILE A 669 3.31 11.57 36.10
C ILE A 669 4.02 11.05 34.86
N ARG A 670 3.47 11.34 33.69
CA ARG A 670 4.05 11.04 32.40
C ARG A 670 4.38 12.28 31.61
N ALA A 671 5.49 12.27 30.90
CA ALA A 671 5.83 13.24 29.87
C ALA A 671 5.42 12.69 28.52
N ALA A 672 4.69 13.44 27.71
CA ALA A 672 4.25 12.93 26.41
C ALA A 672 4.09 14.05 25.37
N GLN A 673 4.31 13.72 24.12
CA GLN A 673 3.99 14.59 22.99
C GLN A 673 2.50 14.52 22.64
N ASN A 674 1.87 13.35 22.82
CA ASN A 674 0.46 13.10 22.57
C ASN A 674 -0.24 12.68 23.88
N ILE A 675 -1.13 13.56 24.37
CA ILE A 675 -1.85 13.35 25.64
C ILE A 675 -2.79 12.14 25.53
N ALA A 676 -3.53 11.99 24.42
CA ALA A 676 -4.45 10.88 24.22
C ALA A 676 -3.70 9.55 24.14
N GLY A 677 -2.57 9.51 23.43
CA GLY A 677 -1.71 8.34 23.34
C GLY A 677 -1.22 7.88 24.72
N ALA A 678 -0.72 8.80 25.55
CA ALA A 678 -0.25 8.48 26.90
C ALA A 678 -1.37 7.97 27.84
N MET A 679 -2.61 8.47 27.69
CA MET A 679 -3.76 7.93 28.41
C MET A 679 -4.09 6.51 27.99
N LEU A 680 -4.15 6.24 26.67
CA LEU A 680 -4.47 4.93 26.12
C LEU A 680 -3.39 3.89 26.45
N GLU A 681 -2.12 4.30 26.46
CA GLU A 681 -1.01 3.48 26.93
C GLU A 681 -1.21 3.09 28.42
N THR A 682 -1.57 4.06 29.26
CA THR A 682 -1.87 3.81 30.68
C THR A 682 -3.08 2.88 30.85
N VAL A 683 -4.12 3.02 30.01
CA VAL A 683 -5.28 2.10 30.01
C VAL A 683 -4.83 0.67 29.76
N LYS A 684 -4.00 0.45 28.75
CA LYS A 684 -3.46 -0.89 28.38
C LYS A 684 -2.51 -1.44 29.44
N GLU A 685 -1.51 -0.66 29.89
CA GLU A 685 -0.50 -1.10 30.85
C GLU A 685 -1.07 -1.44 32.22
N ARG A 686 -2.13 -0.75 32.64
CA ARG A 686 -2.71 -0.87 33.99
C ARG A 686 -4.00 -1.68 34.02
N HIS A 687 -4.42 -2.21 32.88
CA HIS A 687 -5.70 -2.95 32.76
C HIS A 687 -6.85 -2.15 33.38
N ILE A 688 -7.09 -0.97 32.83
CA ILE A 688 -8.13 -0.06 33.34
C ILE A 688 -9.50 -0.52 32.84
N ASP A 689 -10.45 -0.57 33.76
CA ASP A 689 -11.85 -0.95 33.47
C ASP A 689 -12.72 0.26 33.15
N LEU A 690 -12.42 1.41 33.76
CA LEU A 690 -13.17 2.65 33.59
C LEU A 690 -12.24 3.86 33.46
N LEU A 691 -12.39 4.65 32.40
CA LEU A 691 -11.75 5.95 32.21
C LEU A 691 -12.73 7.07 32.51
N LEU A 692 -12.48 7.87 33.56
CA LEU A 692 -13.25 9.07 33.89
C LEU A 692 -12.46 10.32 33.53
N MET A 693 -12.98 11.18 32.65
CA MET A 693 -12.28 12.39 32.26
C MET A 693 -13.20 13.63 32.14
N GLY A 694 -12.65 14.81 32.37
CA GLY A 694 -13.35 16.07 32.16
C GLY A 694 -13.36 16.48 30.68
N TRP A 695 -14.44 17.15 30.25
CA TRP A 695 -14.63 17.71 28.94
C TRP A 695 -15.12 19.15 28.99
N LYS A 696 -14.71 20.01 28.02
CA LYS A 696 -15.09 21.44 28.01
C LYS A 696 -16.49 21.72 27.46
N GLY A 697 -17.16 20.75 26.86
CA GLY A 697 -18.51 20.91 26.31
C GLY A 697 -18.55 21.45 24.87
N SER A 698 -17.46 22.00 24.35
CA SER A 698 -17.35 22.51 22.96
C SER A 698 -15.92 22.39 22.44
N THR A 699 -15.77 22.31 21.13
CA THR A 699 -14.47 22.30 20.45
C THR A 699 -14.45 23.33 19.32
N SER A 700 -13.30 23.97 19.12
CA SER A 700 -13.04 24.89 17.99
C SER A 700 -12.34 24.17 16.82
N THR A 701 -12.02 22.89 16.94
CA THR A 701 -11.28 22.13 15.92
C THR A 701 -12.24 21.62 14.85
N PRO A 702 -12.11 22.04 13.56
CA PRO A 702 -12.98 21.58 12.48
C PRO A 702 -12.90 20.06 12.31
N GLY A 703 -14.06 19.38 12.16
CA GLY A 703 -14.15 17.94 11.97
C GLY A 703 -13.99 17.07 13.23
N ARG A 704 -13.91 17.68 14.43
CA ARG A 704 -13.90 17.00 15.73
C ARG A 704 -15.16 17.33 16.51
N ILE A 705 -15.71 16.30 17.17
CA ILE A 705 -16.98 16.43 17.94
C ILE A 705 -16.69 16.90 19.35
N PHE A 706 -15.76 16.25 20.06
CA PHE A 706 -15.44 16.52 21.46
C PHE A 706 -14.03 17.13 21.66
N GLY A 707 -13.25 17.27 20.59
CA GLY A 707 -11.84 17.67 20.59
C GLY A 707 -10.88 16.47 20.55
N ASP A 708 -9.66 16.72 20.04
CA ASP A 708 -8.69 15.70 19.66
C ASP A 708 -8.46 14.62 20.73
N THR A 709 -8.23 15.03 21.97
CA THR A 709 -7.93 14.10 23.09
C THR A 709 -9.13 13.26 23.47
N VAL A 710 -10.32 13.87 23.52
CA VAL A 710 -11.56 13.19 23.94
C VAL A 710 -12.06 12.27 22.83
N ASP A 711 -12.07 12.71 21.59
CA ASP A 711 -12.45 11.90 20.43
C ASP A 711 -11.56 10.67 20.28
N THR A 712 -10.25 10.83 20.47
CA THR A 712 -9.30 9.71 20.43
C THR A 712 -9.54 8.73 21.58
N ALA A 713 -9.77 9.24 22.81
CA ALA A 713 -10.08 8.40 23.96
C ALA A 713 -11.39 7.63 23.78
N ILE A 714 -12.46 8.29 23.29
CA ILE A 714 -13.74 7.64 23.04
C ILE A 714 -13.61 6.53 21.99
N ARG A 715 -12.85 6.75 20.92
CA ARG A 715 -12.75 5.80 19.81
C ARG A 715 -11.85 4.60 20.12
N GLN A 716 -10.73 4.84 20.82
CA GLN A 716 -9.64 3.86 20.96
C GLN A 716 -9.53 3.23 22.35
N ALA A 717 -10.26 3.73 23.37
CA ALA A 717 -10.23 3.11 24.69
C ALA A 717 -10.90 1.73 24.67
N THR A 718 -10.17 0.74 25.17
CA THR A 718 -10.65 -0.65 25.34
C THR A 718 -11.47 -0.85 26.61
N CYS A 719 -11.64 0.20 27.42
CA CYS A 719 -12.41 0.24 28.65
C CYS A 719 -13.66 1.12 28.55
N ASP A 720 -14.51 1.07 29.55
CA ASP A 720 -15.66 1.98 29.69
C ASP A 720 -15.18 3.42 29.82
N VAL A 721 -15.91 4.38 29.24
CA VAL A 721 -15.53 5.80 29.25
C VAL A 721 -16.68 6.65 29.83
N VAL A 722 -16.36 7.51 30.78
CA VAL A 722 -17.26 8.50 31.36
C VAL A 722 -16.67 9.89 31.16
N LEU A 723 -17.39 10.73 30.39
CA LEU A 723 -17.02 12.14 30.18
C LEU A 723 -17.89 13.04 31.01
N VAL A 724 -17.30 14.04 31.64
CA VAL A 724 -18.00 14.98 32.48
C VAL A 724 -17.78 16.41 31.99
N LYS A 725 -18.83 17.05 31.49
CA LYS A 725 -18.89 18.50 31.27
C LYS A 725 -19.42 19.15 32.55
N MET A 726 -18.66 20.03 33.18
CA MET A 726 -19.09 20.80 34.31
C MET A 726 -20.05 21.89 33.88
N GLY A 727 -21.21 22.00 34.56
CA GLY A 727 -22.18 23.07 34.33
C GLY A 727 -21.86 24.30 35.17
N ASP A 728 -22.57 25.42 34.90
CA ASP A 728 -22.40 26.70 35.57
C ASP A 728 -22.72 26.59 37.06
N ASN A 729 -23.53 25.62 37.46
CA ASN A 729 -23.90 25.33 38.85
C ASN A 729 -22.78 24.64 39.65
N PHE A 730 -21.70 24.19 39.00
CA PHE A 730 -20.47 23.73 39.65
C PHE A 730 -19.54 24.93 40.01
N GLY A 731 -20.05 26.14 40.08
CA GLY A 731 -19.33 27.37 40.25
C GLY A 731 -18.39 27.41 41.43
N PHE A 732 -17.13 27.73 41.12
CA PHE A 732 -16.18 28.24 42.10
C PHE A 732 -16.71 29.57 42.61
N ILE A 733 -16.98 29.69 43.92
CA ILE A 733 -16.99 30.99 44.55
C ILE A 733 -15.52 31.40 44.68
N SER A 734 -15.01 32.13 43.71
CA SER A 734 -13.76 32.89 43.85
C SER A 734 -14.05 34.09 44.75
N THR A 735 -13.93 33.91 46.05
CA THR A 735 -13.74 35.04 46.97
C THR A 735 -12.25 35.05 47.26
N ALA A 736 -11.54 35.93 46.64
CA ALA A 736 -10.42 36.70 47.15
C ALA A 736 -9.29 36.84 46.08
N THR A 737 -9.21 38.01 45.53
CA THR A 737 -7.98 38.74 45.27
C THR A 737 -7.21 38.90 46.59
N ASP A 738 -6.26 37.99 46.90
CA ASP A 738 -5.14 38.27 47.80
C ASP A 738 -4.10 37.15 47.73
N GLU A 739 -2.90 37.52 47.38
CA GLU A 739 -1.71 36.66 47.26
C GLU A 739 -1.07 36.24 48.59
N THR A 740 -1.72 36.39 49.73
CA THR A 740 -1.13 36.13 51.07
C THR A 740 -1.99 35.28 52.01
N ALA A 741 -2.48 34.10 51.53
CA ALA A 741 -3.19 33.21 52.41
C ALA A 741 -2.64 31.80 52.36
N GLU A 742 -1.47 31.56 52.97
CA GLU A 742 -0.99 30.25 53.32
C GLU A 742 -1.78 29.56 54.49
N THR A 743 -2.84 30.16 55.02
CA THR A 743 -3.49 29.73 56.29
C THR A 743 -5.00 29.56 56.25
N SER A 744 -5.69 29.55 55.12
CA SER A 744 -7.12 29.24 55.06
C SER A 744 -7.50 28.10 54.10
N VAL A 745 -6.91 26.91 54.32
CA VAL A 745 -7.25 25.64 53.58
C VAL A 745 -8.54 25.01 54.12
N GLN A 746 -9.41 25.75 54.80
CA GLN A 746 -10.71 25.28 55.24
C GLN A 746 -11.91 25.99 54.58
N ALA A 747 -11.74 26.59 53.42
CA ALA A 747 -12.89 26.91 52.58
C ALA A 747 -13.46 25.59 52.05
N ALA A 748 -14.42 25.05 52.81
CA ALA A 748 -15.23 23.89 52.40
C ALA A 748 -15.84 24.18 51.04
N LEU A 749 -15.33 23.54 50.00
CA LEU A 749 -16.00 23.46 48.71
C LEU A 749 -17.31 22.71 48.91
N HIS A 750 -18.37 23.46 49.25
CA HIS A 750 -19.73 22.95 49.20
C HIS A 750 -20.03 22.73 47.71
N LEU A 751 -19.92 21.48 47.22
CA LEU A 751 -20.69 21.07 46.07
C LEU A 751 -22.11 21.55 46.31
N ARG A 752 -22.63 22.48 45.49
CA ARG A 752 -24.08 22.78 45.50
C ARG A 752 -24.79 21.45 45.38
N LYS A 753 -25.85 21.25 46.17
CA LYS A 753 -26.59 19.99 46.22
C LYS A 753 -27.03 19.58 44.84
N LEU A 754 -26.45 18.50 44.29
CA LEU A 754 -26.84 17.91 43.01
C LEU A 754 -28.12 17.09 43.25
N ASN A 755 -29.29 17.73 43.32
CA ASN A 755 -30.52 17.06 43.74
C ASN A 755 -31.38 16.59 42.55
N ARG A 756 -31.34 17.28 41.40
CA ARG A 756 -32.24 16.99 40.27
C ARG A 756 -31.49 16.40 39.07
N TRP A 757 -31.79 15.14 38.79
CA TRP A 757 -31.14 14.32 37.79
C TRP A 757 -32.07 14.03 36.63
N LEU A 758 -31.70 14.34 35.39
CA LEU A 758 -32.42 14.02 34.15
C LEU A 758 -31.65 12.94 33.38
N VAL A 759 -32.33 11.85 33.03
CA VAL A 759 -31.73 10.71 32.34
C VAL A 759 -32.54 10.38 31.10
N PRO A 760 -32.17 10.96 29.95
CA PRO A 760 -32.77 10.60 28.65
C PRO A 760 -32.40 9.17 28.25
N MET A 761 -33.42 8.35 27.99
CA MET A 761 -33.28 6.95 27.64
C MET A 761 -33.57 6.75 26.16
N GLY A 762 -32.55 6.53 25.37
CA GLY A 762 -32.62 6.21 23.92
C GLY A 762 -32.51 4.72 23.61
N GLY A 763 -32.44 3.88 24.66
CA GLY A 763 -32.22 2.43 24.53
C GLY A 763 -30.75 2.04 24.26
N GLY A 764 -30.48 0.74 24.35
CA GLY A 764 -29.18 0.13 24.08
C GLY A 764 -28.18 0.19 25.26
N PRO A 765 -27.00 -0.50 25.13
CA PRO A 765 -26.12 -0.79 26.26
C PRO A 765 -25.43 0.43 26.87
N ASN A 766 -25.32 1.55 26.17
CA ASN A 766 -24.77 2.78 26.74
C ASN A 766 -25.79 3.42 27.71
N ALA A 767 -27.08 3.40 27.38
CA ALA A 767 -28.14 3.88 28.26
C ALA A 767 -28.31 2.95 29.48
N GLU A 768 -28.30 1.64 29.28
CA GLU A 768 -28.31 0.67 30.37
C GLU A 768 -27.12 0.84 31.33
N TYR A 769 -25.93 1.11 30.78
CA TYR A 769 -24.74 1.33 31.60
C TYR A 769 -24.81 2.65 32.35
N ALA A 770 -25.40 3.70 31.76
CA ALA A 770 -25.68 4.94 32.44
C ALA A 770 -26.60 4.73 33.67
N VAL A 771 -27.65 3.90 33.53
CA VAL A 771 -28.55 3.53 34.65
C VAL A 771 -27.78 2.78 35.74
N LYS A 772 -26.86 1.88 35.41
CA LYS A 772 -26.02 1.16 36.39
C LYS A 772 -25.06 2.07 37.16
N LEU A 773 -24.59 3.17 36.56
CA LEU A 773 -23.71 4.15 37.21
C LEU A 773 -24.46 5.14 38.12
N LEU A 774 -25.79 5.33 37.89
CA LEU A 774 -26.58 6.32 38.62
C LEU A 774 -26.57 6.13 40.15
N PRO A 775 -26.69 4.92 40.71
CA PRO A 775 -26.66 4.77 42.19
C PRO A 775 -25.39 5.31 42.82
N ALA A 776 -24.23 5.09 42.16
CA ALA A 776 -22.96 5.66 42.60
C ALA A 776 -22.99 7.20 42.57
N LEU A 777 -23.37 7.76 41.43
CA LEU A 777 -23.35 9.22 41.18
C LEU A 777 -24.33 9.98 42.09
N VAL A 778 -25.54 9.44 42.25
CA VAL A 778 -26.61 10.01 43.03
C VAL A 778 -26.34 9.96 44.56
N SER A 779 -25.43 9.09 45.01
CA SER A 779 -25.00 9.03 46.42
C SER A 779 -24.32 10.32 46.89
N LEU A 780 -23.93 11.22 45.99
CA LEU A 780 -23.45 12.58 46.32
C LEU A 780 -24.57 13.53 46.79
N SER A 781 -25.82 13.14 46.54
CA SER A 781 -27.00 13.95 46.85
C SER A 781 -27.71 13.45 48.10
N PRO A 782 -28.07 14.33 49.04
CA PRO A 782 -28.82 13.88 50.25
C PRO A 782 -30.27 13.49 49.94
N ASN A 783 -30.92 14.19 49.00
CA ASN A 783 -32.32 13.94 48.60
C ASN A 783 -32.43 14.01 47.05
N PRO A 784 -32.02 12.98 46.31
CA PRO A 784 -32.03 13.02 44.85
C PRO A 784 -33.44 12.82 44.27
N SER A 785 -33.76 13.58 43.25
CA SER A 785 -34.92 13.37 42.38
C SER A 785 -34.40 12.99 40.99
N ILE A 786 -34.73 11.79 40.57
CA ILE A 786 -34.29 11.22 39.29
C ILE A 786 -35.46 11.18 38.33
N ARG A 787 -35.35 11.79 37.17
CA ARG A 787 -36.33 11.69 36.09
C ARG A 787 -35.75 10.92 34.90
N LEU A 788 -36.33 9.74 34.66
CA LEU A 788 -36.11 8.97 33.43
C LEU A 788 -37.02 9.51 32.33
N CYS A 789 -36.49 9.94 31.21
CA CYS A 789 -37.34 10.42 30.14
C CYS A 789 -37.03 9.70 28.82
N HIS A 790 -38.11 9.36 28.08
CA HIS A 790 -38.03 8.89 26.71
C HIS A 790 -38.66 9.90 25.79
N VAL A 791 -37.90 10.32 24.74
CA VAL A 791 -38.39 11.24 23.71
C VAL A 791 -38.63 10.43 22.45
N TYR A 792 -39.84 10.46 21.91
CA TYR A 792 -40.22 9.76 20.70
C TYR A 792 -40.76 10.74 19.64
N HIS A 793 -40.47 10.44 18.36
CA HIS A 793 -40.93 11.24 17.25
C HIS A 793 -42.45 11.04 16.98
N PRO A 794 -43.24 12.08 16.56
CA PRO A 794 -44.67 11.95 16.27
C PRO A 794 -45.02 10.86 15.23
N SER A 795 -44.09 10.45 14.37
CA SER A 795 -44.27 9.40 13.35
C SER A 795 -44.00 7.98 13.90
N GLU A 796 -43.43 7.86 15.11
CA GLU A 796 -43.10 6.56 15.68
C GLU A 796 -44.26 6.03 16.54
N PRO A 797 -44.50 4.70 16.57
CA PRO A 797 -45.47 4.11 17.49
C PRO A 797 -45.04 4.38 18.93
N ARG A 798 -46.04 4.67 19.82
CA ARG A 798 -45.81 4.98 21.20
C ARG A 798 -44.95 3.88 21.87
N TYR A 799 -43.75 4.28 22.36
CA TYR A 799 -42.81 3.35 22.99
C TYR A 799 -43.45 2.72 24.23
N ASP A 800 -43.26 1.42 24.41
CA ASP A 800 -43.81 0.69 25.54
C ASP A 800 -43.15 1.16 26.85
N ALA A 801 -43.93 1.80 27.72
CA ALA A 801 -43.46 2.32 28.99
C ALA A 801 -42.95 1.22 29.96
N ALA A 802 -43.21 -0.05 29.65
CA ALA A 802 -42.82 -1.18 30.46
C ALA A 802 -41.29 -1.31 30.65
N THR A 803 -40.51 -0.99 29.59
CA THR A 803 -39.05 -1.09 29.67
C THR A 803 -38.44 0.00 30.58
N LEU A 804 -38.98 1.21 30.53
CA LEU A 804 -38.57 2.30 31.43
C LEU A 804 -38.94 2.04 32.87
N GLU A 805 -40.09 1.37 33.12
CA GLU A 805 -40.49 0.99 34.48
C GLU A 805 -39.57 -0.07 35.10
N VAL A 806 -38.98 -0.97 34.31
CA VAL A 806 -37.98 -1.93 34.83
C VAL A 806 -36.76 -1.18 35.35
N ASP A 807 -36.25 -0.20 34.59
CA ASP A 807 -35.10 0.61 34.96
C ASP A 807 -35.45 1.51 36.17
N ALA A 808 -36.62 2.07 36.17
CA ALA A 808 -37.12 2.85 37.32
C ALA A 808 -37.26 2.01 38.60
N ALA A 809 -37.78 0.79 38.51
CA ALA A 809 -37.87 -0.15 39.62
C ALA A 809 -36.46 -0.52 40.16
N TYR A 810 -35.49 -0.77 39.27
CA TYR A 810 -34.10 -0.98 39.66
C TYR A 810 -33.54 0.20 40.48
N LEU A 811 -33.78 1.44 40.00
CA LEU A 811 -33.30 2.63 40.65
C LEU A 811 -34.03 2.92 41.97
N ARG A 812 -35.37 2.71 42.06
CA ARG A 812 -36.14 2.84 43.32
C ARG A 812 -35.60 1.92 44.42
N HIS A 813 -35.09 0.74 44.00
CA HIS A 813 -34.52 -0.21 44.96
C HIS A 813 -33.13 0.19 45.46
N ARG A 814 -32.32 0.81 44.58
CA ARG A 814 -30.92 1.11 44.83
C ARG A 814 -30.63 2.54 45.31
N CYS A 815 -31.48 3.50 44.96
CA CYS A 815 -31.28 4.92 45.26
C CYS A 815 -32.22 5.40 46.38
N ARG A 816 -31.69 6.25 47.26
CA ARG A 816 -32.55 6.98 48.25
C ARG A 816 -33.06 8.23 47.47
N GLY A 817 -34.36 8.25 47.13
CA GLY A 817 -34.94 9.43 46.49
C GLY A 817 -36.15 9.10 45.61
N THR A 818 -36.72 10.13 44.95
CA THR A 818 -37.86 9.94 44.06
C THR A 818 -37.39 9.59 42.65
N VAL A 819 -38.01 8.56 42.00
CA VAL A 819 -37.76 8.19 40.63
C VAL A 819 -39.08 8.29 39.84
N GLU A 820 -39.08 9.23 38.88
CA GLU A 820 -40.25 9.52 38.03
C GLU A 820 -39.93 9.06 36.58
N VAL A 821 -40.93 8.60 35.87
CA VAL A 821 -40.85 8.18 34.47
C VAL A 821 -41.73 9.12 33.64
N THR A 822 -41.18 9.65 32.56
CA THR A 822 -41.89 10.61 31.66
C THR A 822 -41.61 10.24 30.20
N SER A 823 -42.66 10.16 29.38
CA SER A 823 -42.51 10.03 27.92
C SER A 823 -42.95 11.33 27.25
N VAL A 824 -42.15 11.85 26.36
CA VAL A 824 -42.38 13.14 25.66
C VAL A 824 -42.43 12.93 24.18
N CYS A 825 -43.48 13.42 23.50
CA CYS A 825 -43.58 13.45 22.04
C CYS A 825 -42.99 14.77 21.53
N ALA A 826 -41.90 14.70 20.77
CA ALA A 826 -41.29 15.89 20.18
C ALA A 826 -40.56 15.58 18.86
N ALA A 827 -40.59 16.56 17.95
CA ALA A 827 -39.91 16.46 16.66
C ALA A 827 -38.35 16.54 16.76
N SER A 828 -37.83 17.08 17.89
CA SER A 828 -36.39 17.15 18.17
C SER A 828 -36.10 16.68 19.57
N VAL A 829 -35.28 15.62 19.69
CA VAL A 829 -34.81 15.08 20.97
C VAL A 829 -34.00 16.11 21.73
N ILE A 830 -33.13 16.87 21.02
CA ILE A 830 -32.24 17.88 21.60
C ILE A 830 -33.09 18.97 22.29
N ALA A 831 -34.01 19.59 21.54
CA ALA A 831 -34.85 20.66 22.07
C ALA A 831 -35.72 20.20 23.23
N ALA A 832 -36.30 18.98 23.18
CA ALA A 832 -37.11 18.42 24.25
C ALA A 832 -36.32 18.20 25.55
N VAL A 833 -35.11 17.64 25.46
CA VAL A 833 -34.27 17.39 26.64
C VAL A 833 -33.76 18.67 27.26
N VAL A 834 -33.33 19.64 26.44
CA VAL A 834 -32.86 20.95 26.94
C VAL A 834 -33.98 21.76 27.58
N ASP A 835 -35.17 21.80 26.95
CA ASP A 835 -36.37 22.49 27.52
C ASP A 835 -36.80 21.85 28.85
N MET A 836 -36.83 20.52 28.93
CA MET A 836 -37.16 19.78 30.16
C MET A 836 -36.12 20.06 31.26
N ALA A 837 -34.84 20.04 30.94
CA ALA A 837 -33.75 20.35 31.86
C ALA A 837 -33.87 21.78 32.41
N GLN A 838 -34.31 22.75 31.61
CA GLN A 838 -34.53 24.14 32.03
C GLN A 838 -35.77 24.30 32.88
N LYS A 839 -36.91 23.72 32.43
CA LYS A 839 -38.19 23.78 33.18
C LYS A 839 -38.09 23.16 34.55
N ASP A 840 -37.45 21.99 34.62
CA ASP A 840 -37.29 21.27 35.89
C ASP A 840 -36.08 21.73 36.69
N GLN A 841 -35.34 22.73 36.21
CA GLN A 841 -34.11 23.21 36.85
C GLN A 841 -33.15 22.07 37.24
N CYS A 842 -32.88 21.16 36.27
CA CYS A 842 -32.03 20.01 36.51
C CYS A 842 -30.58 20.43 36.79
N ASP A 843 -29.94 19.76 37.74
CA ASP A 843 -28.53 19.98 38.09
C ASP A 843 -27.60 19.16 37.18
N VAL A 844 -28.03 17.93 36.84
CA VAL A 844 -27.26 16.95 36.10
C VAL A 844 -28.08 16.25 35.02
N ILE A 845 -27.52 16.11 33.84
CA ILE A 845 -28.06 15.29 32.77
C ILE A 845 -27.09 14.11 32.52
N VAL A 846 -27.62 12.88 32.53
CA VAL A 846 -26.80 11.68 32.26
C VAL A 846 -27.24 11.07 30.95
N LEU A 847 -26.31 10.93 30.01
CA LEU A 847 -26.57 10.49 28.62
C LEU A 847 -25.76 9.24 28.30
N GLY A 848 -26.34 8.28 27.57
CA GLY A 848 -25.62 7.25 26.87
C GLY A 848 -25.02 7.81 25.56
N ALA A 849 -23.79 7.45 25.20
CA ALA A 849 -23.18 7.82 23.93
C ALA A 849 -23.94 7.21 22.73
N SER A 850 -24.04 7.95 21.63
CA SER A 850 -24.65 7.45 20.39
C SER A 850 -23.84 6.30 19.78
N ARG A 851 -24.52 5.30 19.19
CA ARG A 851 -23.93 4.19 18.45
C ARG A 851 -23.91 4.41 16.93
N GLU A 852 -24.49 5.49 16.47
CA GLU A 852 -24.56 5.78 15.05
C GLU A 852 -23.17 5.97 14.46
N GLY A 853 -22.97 5.43 13.23
CA GLY A 853 -21.73 5.58 12.50
C GLY A 853 -21.44 7.05 12.15
N LEU A 854 -20.17 7.38 11.93
CA LEU A 854 -19.70 8.73 11.61
C LEU A 854 -20.48 9.44 10.50
N LEU A 855 -20.96 8.68 9.51
CA LEU A 855 -21.73 9.23 8.39
C LEU A 855 -23.13 9.70 8.83
N GLN A 856 -23.80 8.96 9.70
CA GLN A 856 -25.10 9.32 10.26
C GLN A 856 -24.97 10.50 11.24
N GLN A 857 -23.91 10.51 12.07
CA GLN A 857 -23.61 11.62 12.98
C GLN A 857 -23.27 12.92 12.21
N ALA A 858 -22.67 12.82 11.02
CA ALA A 858 -22.39 13.97 10.16
C ALA A 858 -23.64 14.54 9.50
N ILE A 859 -24.66 13.69 9.23
CA ILE A 859 -25.91 14.09 8.56
C ILE A 859 -26.93 14.62 9.59
N HIS A 860 -27.09 13.95 10.75
CA HIS A 860 -28.13 14.26 11.74
C HIS A 860 -27.61 15.01 12.98
N GLY A 861 -26.30 15.24 13.10
CA GLY A 861 -25.66 15.81 14.27
C GLY A 861 -25.47 14.78 15.41
N ASN A 862 -24.58 15.09 16.35
CA ASN A 862 -24.36 14.27 17.54
C ASN A 862 -25.30 14.77 18.66
N ILE A 863 -26.38 14.05 18.93
CA ILE A 863 -27.41 14.42 19.94
C ILE A 863 -26.80 14.68 21.32
N PRO A 864 -25.92 13.83 21.91
CA PRO A 864 -25.27 14.07 23.18
C PRO A 864 -24.42 15.35 23.22
N GLU A 865 -23.71 15.67 22.16
CA GLU A 865 -22.90 16.89 22.06
C GLU A 865 -23.80 18.14 22.03
N ALA A 866 -24.83 18.10 21.21
CA ALA A 866 -25.75 19.23 21.07
C ALA A 866 -26.45 19.52 22.40
N ILE A 867 -26.94 18.50 23.12
CA ILE A 867 -27.50 18.65 24.48
C ILE A 867 -26.45 19.24 25.42
N ALA A 868 -25.22 18.74 25.39
CA ALA A 868 -24.18 19.26 26.26
C ALA A 868 -23.80 20.71 25.96
N ARG A 869 -23.82 21.13 24.70
CA ARG A 869 -23.52 22.50 24.28
C ARG A 869 -24.62 23.50 24.68
N GLU A 870 -25.89 23.09 24.53
CA GLU A 870 -27.05 23.95 24.77
C GLU A 870 -27.51 23.98 26.23
N SER A 871 -27.17 22.95 27.00
CA SER A 871 -27.56 22.90 28.43
C SER A 871 -26.53 23.62 29.31
N LYS A 872 -27.03 24.31 30.35
CA LYS A 872 -26.20 24.91 31.42
C LYS A 872 -25.91 23.93 32.58
N CYS A 873 -26.52 22.75 32.55
CA CYS A 873 -26.34 21.70 33.54
C CYS A 873 -24.99 21.00 33.40
N THR A 874 -24.60 20.28 34.44
CA THR A 874 -23.53 19.30 34.33
C THR A 874 -24.02 18.14 33.49
N VAL A 875 -23.21 17.76 32.46
CA VAL A 875 -23.56 16.64 31.57
C VAL A 875 -22.54 15.52 31.74
N ILE A 876 -23.05 14.33 32.02
CA ILE A 876 -22.26 13.10 32.14
C ILE A 876 -22.63 12.21 30.97
N LEU A 877 -21.63 11.97 30.10
CA LEU A 877 -21.77 11.08 28.92
C LEU A 877 -21.09 9.75 29.21
N VAL A 878 -21.79 8.67 28.98
CA VAL A 878 -21.36 7.31 29.30
C VAL A 878 -21.25 6.48 28.03
N ARG A 879 -20.10 5.86 27.82
CA ARG A 879 -19.85 4.91 26.72
C ARG A 879 -19.36 3.59 27.31
N LYS A 880 -20.04 2.50 27.02
CA LYS A 880 -19.61 1.14 27.34
C LYS A 880 -18.57 0.66 26.32
N ALA A 881 -17.55 -0.04 26.75
CA ALA A 881 -16.59 -0.70 25.87
C ALA A 881 -17.30 -1.64 24.90
N ILE A 882 -16.85 -1.66 23.65
CA ILE A 882 -17.31 -2.62 22.63
C ILE A 882 -16.53 -3.91 22.92
N ALA A 883 -17.25 -4.99 23.30
CA ALA A 883 -16.67 -6.31 23.55
C ALA A 883 -16.18 -6.96 22.27
#